data_28b53de4939e2054c020e31a5c6207e0
#
_entry.id   28b53de4939e2054c020e31a5c6207e0
#
_cell.length_a   1.000
_cell.length_b   1.000
_cell.length_c   1.000
_cell.angle_alpha   90.00
_cell.angle_beta   90.00
_cell.angle_gamma   90.00
#
_symmetry.space_group_name_H-M   'P 1'
#
loop_
_entity.id
_entity.type
_entity.pdbx_description
1 polymer ?
#
loop_
_entity_poly.entity_id
_entity_poly.type
_entity_poly.pdbx_seq_one_letter_code
_entity_poly.pdbx_strand_id
1 'polypeptide(L)'
;MSEKKQITVCICYDGDEEKLNKTMASFGDSYAARVKTVVLERRGQEGSCGESVGADRGAAENSGYGMAGRGSEDVSEAAAKENAGKWDGGIVWCCDAAKAAAQVTTEFITVISAGETWHGNALEQAVQYLSSVQDAADAVLCEHVTRKTPAKDGASAGGTVVSLTKAKEILRLPGSLRGILFYTEAIREELPELIGEDGWDELSLCQVLGRKQTVAFAKNLYFYAESIFPHLDGFRQEWLDGGWYTRRLQRIESLLAANGSLFLQAQALSEIGIFFSANAGKQNKNVLQGERLRTFLSGCGSCLRKISGELLVVDEKAHPERRMSHGLWSALEDVKYGQLPGLKLSELDFCPSVTLELLEYENGRLHLDASVDRFLIRQEHMEFRMKQDGKTVPVRFTKRFGGAGFFGEKIGVKAPFAADLSVESPGRMSDLTFWAFDGTREVRLPVITLDYQSKVTMQLKNSYWCFENDMVTLERQMDSGESLLRNPKTSPEGCPGPEKNSVLAIRICRAGKAQRLRRELALLKEIATAPYGSKKMFAMRFLYWLTKPIYGRKNIWLTFDKLYKGGDCGEYFYRYMRTRRGEVDPYYIIRSDVPDGKRLAQEGLHPLYYLTWRQRLIYLHASMIFATHSSVHGFCGFSKWEVRFVQDLLKASNTCIQHGLSVQDLTVDSNRIINNNKRYYCASPCEIENLSGPEYDYDREVLRLTGLARYDGLVNREQKQILITPTWRAYIAMPAVMGSSRPYNPEFKHTEYYRVFQQLLENEKLKETAKRTGYQIIYLLHPILSAQKEDFKVSGNVKILPATEINYEEILTQSSLMVTDYSGVQFDFAYMRKPVVYFQPPTLPPHFSDGGFSYEEQGFGEICQSVDELVEELCNYLESGCALKEAYRVREDAFFAFGDHENCRRIFEDALEYQRTHR
;
A
#
# COMPACT_ATOMS: atom_id res chain seq x y z
N MET A 1 -31.09 22.78 45.65
CA MET A 1 -31.16 23.47 44.32
C MET A 1 -30.59 22.50 43.30
N SER A 2 -31.38 22.00 42.34
CA SER A 2 -30.81 21.15 41.27
C SER A 2 -29.82 21.99 40.48
N GLU A 3 -28.59 21.54 40.36
CA GLU A 3 -27.61 22.20 39.49
C GLU A 3 -28.17 22.30 38.07
N LYS A 4 -28.14 23.49 37.49
CA LYS A 4 -28.62 23.75 36.13
C LYS A 4 -27.73 22.98 35.16
N LYS A 5 -28.32 22.11 34.33
CA LYS A 5 -27.61 21.38 33.28
C LYS A 5 -26.94 22.39 32.32
N GLN A 6 -25.65 22.20 32.05
CA GLN A 6 -24.83 23.13 31.30
C GLN A 6 -24.61 22.67 29.86
N ILE A 7 -24.47 21.36 29.63
CA ILE A 7 -24.23 20.79 28.31
C ILE A 7 -25.21 19.65 27.97
N THR A 8 -25.65 19.56 26.74
CA THR A 8 -26.33 18.38 26.20
C THR A 8 -25.34 17.53 25.41
N VAL A 9 -25.25 16.26 25.74
CA VAL A 9 -24.49 15.28 24.99
C VAL A 9 -25.48 14.38 24.25
N CYS A 10 -25.54 14.48 22.94
CA CYS A 10 -26.35 13.62 22.09
C CYS A 10 -25.51 12.40 21.68
N ILE A 11 -25.95 11.20 22.03
CA ILE A 11 -25.22 9.95 21.78
C ILE A 11 -26.01 9.14 20.75
N CYS A 12 -25.39 8.85 19.59
CA CYS A 12 -25.92 7.90 18.64
C CYS A 12 -25.61 6.47 19.10
N TYR A 13 -26.67 5.70 19.35
CA TYR A 13 -26.61 4.37 19.94
C TYR A 13 -26.88 3.29 18.88
N ASP A 14 -25.99 2.30 18.82
CA ASP A 14 -25.98 1.19 17.87
C ASP A 14 -26.45 -0.16 18.45
N GLY A 15 -27.00 -0.15 19.69
CA GLY A 15 -27.42 -1.36 20.40
C GLY A 15 -26.38 -1.94 21.38
N ASP A 16 -25.17 -1.39 21.45
CA ASP A 16 -24.08 -1.88 22.32
C ASP A 16 -24.09 -1.14 23.67
N GLU A 17 -24.65 -1.77 24.69
CA GLU A 17 -24.74 -1.20 26.06
C GLU A 17 -23.35 -0.96 26.69
N GLU A 18 -22.36 -1.80 26.42
CA GLU A 18 -21.01 -1.63 26.98
C GLU A 18 -20.35 -0.35 26.45
N LYS A 19 -20.50 -0.09 25.17
CA LYS A 19 -20.01 1.15 24.55
C LYS A 19 -20.72 2.38 25.11
N LEU A 20 -22.04 2.33 25.26
CA LEU A 20 -22.81 3.44 25.84
C LEU A 20 -22.38 3.73 27.27
N ASN A 21 -22.23 2.69 28.11
CA ASN A 21 -21.75 2.82 29.49
C ASN A 21 -20.37 3.45 29.58
N LYS A 22 -19.46 3.04 28.71
CA LYS A 22 -18.11 3.58 28.62
C LYS A 22 -18.11 5.07 28.26
N THR A 23 -18.96 5.48 27.30
CA THR A 23 -19.12 6.89 26.93
C THR A 23 -19.60 7.71 28.12
N MET A 24 -20.64 7.26 28.82
CA MET A 24 -21.23 7.96 29.95
C MET A 24 -20.26 8.06 31.14
N ALA A 25 -19.50 7.01 31.42
CA ALA A 25 -18.48 7.03 32.48
C ALA A 25 -17.36 8.06 32.18
N SER A 26 -17.16 8.46 30.94
CA SER A 26 -16.13 9.45 30.56
C SER A 26 -16.49 10.89 30.88
N PHE A 27 -17.74 11.19 31.30
CA PHE A 27 -18.14 12.56 31.66
C PHE A 27 -17.52 13.04 32.98
N GLY A 28 -16.97 12.14 33.80
CA GLY A 28 -16.38 12.40 35.10
C GLY A 28 -17.43 12.61 36.22
N ASP A 29 -17.21 12.00 37.37
CA ASP A 29 -18.21 11.95 38.46
C ASP A 29 -18.64 13.34 38.96
N SER A 30 -17.73 14.31 39.02
CA SER A 30 -18.00 15.68 39.46
C SER A 30 -18.78 16.52 38.44
N TYR A 31 -18.70 16.18 37.13
CA TYR A 31 -19.31 16.96 36.06
C TYR A 31 -20.59 16.32 35.51
N ALA A 32 -20.78 15.02 35.69
CA ALA A 32 -21.94 14.28 35.19
C ALA A 32 -23.30 14.90 35.60
N ALA A 33 -23.37 15.53 36.80
CA ALA A 33 -24.55 16.25 37.28
C ALA A 33 -24.94 17.44 36.39
N ARG A 34 -24.01 18.03 35.66
CA ARG A 34 -24.20 19.17 34.73
C ARG A 34 -24.44 18.75 33.27
N VAL A 35 -24.38 17.44 32.95
CA VAL A 35 -24.62 16.90 31.64
C VAL A 35 -26.08 16.48 31.48
N LYS A 36 -26.73 16.91 30.41
CA LYS A 36 -27.99 16.36 29.92
C LYS A 36 -27.68 15.36 28.84
N THR A 37 -28.05 14.10 29.03
CA THR A 37 -27.80 13.05 28.01
C THR A 37 -29.08 12.79 27.21
N VAL A 38 -28.93 12.84 25.87
CA VAL A 38 -29.97 12.47 24.91
C VAL A 38 -29.39 11.32 24.08
N VAL A 39 -30.07 10.18 24.08
CA VAL A 39 -29.67 9.01 23.30
C VAL A 39 -30.60 8.85 22.09
N LEU A 40 -30.02 8.83 20.91
CA LEU A 40 -30.70 8.58 19.64
C LEU A 40 -30.43 7.14 19.20
N GLU A 41 -31.47 6.32 19.16
CA GLU A 41 -31.39 4.94 18.70
C GLU A 41 -31.39 4.91 17.16
N ARG A 42 -30.36 4.32 16.56
CA ARG A 42 -30.29 4.11 15.11
C ARG A 42 -31.29 3.04 14.70
N ARG A 43 -32.13 3.33 13.70
CA ARG A 43 -32.95 2.29 13.04
C ARG A 43 -31.98 1.33 12.32
N GLY A 44 -32.01 0.04 12.70
CA GLY A 44 -31.21 -0.98 12.04
C GLY A 44 -31.53 -0.97 10.54
N GLN A 45 -30.52 -0.92 9.69
CA GLN A 45 -30.70 -1.22 8.28
C GLN A 45 -31.06 -2.71 8.20
N GLU A 46 -32.36 -3.04 8.22
CA GLU A 46 -32.83 -4.31 7.69
C GLU A 46 -32.41 -4.38 6.23
N GLY A 47 -31.75 -5.50 5.88
CA GLY A 47 -30.98 -5.68 4.66
C GLY A 47 -31.72 -5.15 3.42
N SER A 48 -31.02 -4.38 2.63
CA SER A 48 -31.38 -4.04 1.26
C SER A 48 -31.35 -5.32 0.44
N CYS A 49 -32.47 -6.02 0.41
CA CYS A 49 -32.77 -7.01 -0.61
C CYS A 49 -32.75 -6.32 -1.98
N GLY A 50 -32.01 -6.93 -2.90
CA GLY A 50 -31.75 -6.40 -4.23
C GLY A 50 -32.98 -5.95 -4.99
N GLU A 51 -32.86 -4.86 -5.70
CA GLU A 51 -33.72 -4.50 -6.81
C GLU A 51 -33.56 -5.56 -7.92
N SER A 52 -34.55 -6.45 -7.98
CA SER A 52 -34.76 -7.27 -9.15
C SER A 52 -35.39 -6.43 -10.24
N VAL A 53 -34.70 -6.27 -11.34
CA VAL A 53 -35.24 -5.78 -12.61
C VAL A 53 -36.34 -6.71 -13.05
N GLY A 54 -37.50 -6.11 -13.37
CA GLY A 54 -38.72 -6.81 -13.67
C GLY A 54 -38.71 -7.62 -14.97
N ALA A 55 -39.46 -8.67 -14.91
CA ALA A 55 -40.17 -9.25 -16.07
C ALA A 55 -41.40 -10.03 -15.60
N ASP A 56 -42.52 -9.51 -16.03
CA ASP A 56 -43.81 -10.12 -16.43
C ASP A 56 -44.45 -11.28 -15.65
N ARG A 57 -45.62 -10.96 -15.14
CA ARG A 57 -46.95 -11.59 -15.06
C ARG A 57 -47.07 -13.12 -15.09
N GLY A 58 -47.78 -13.60 -14.08
CA GLY A 58 -48.53 -14.85 -14.13
C GLY A 58 -49.28 -15.13 -12.83
N ALA A 59 -50.58 -15.00 -12.86
CA ALA A 59 -51.50 -15.21 -11.75
C ALA A 59 -51.56 -16.64 -11.21
N ALA A 60 -51.72 -16.78 -9.89
CA ALA A 60 -52.80 -17.68 -9.29
C ALA A 60 -52.83 -17.59 -7.74
N GLU A 61 -53.90 -17.11 -7.28
CA GLU A 61 -54.80 -17.47 -6.15
C GLU A 61 -54.30 -18.16 -4.86
N ASN A 62 -54.66 -17.47 -3.77
CA ASN A 62 -55.29 -17.97 -2.53
C ASN A 62 -54.55 -18.95 -1.59
N SER A 63 -54.14 -18.45 -0.44
CA SER A 63 -54.78 -18.86 0.82
C SER A 63 -54.37 -17.89 1.96
N GLY A 64 -55.37 -17.32 2.58
CA GLY A 64 -55.24 -16.36 3.64
C GLY A 64 -54.85 -16.94 4.98
N TYR A 65 -54.06 -16.17 5.73
CA TYR A 65 -54.19 -16.02 7.17
C TYR A 65 -53.84 -14.57 7.52
N GLY A 66 -54.85 -13.85 7.98
CA GLY A 66 -54.70 -12.48 8.43
C GLY A 66 -53.96 -12.43 9.74
N MET A 67 -52.96 -11.57 9.80
CA MET A 67 -52.53 -10.91 11.02
C MET A 67 -52.47 -9.40 10.75
N ALA A 68 -53.19 -8.70 11.58
CA ALA A 68 -53.43 -7.28 11.57
C ALA A 68 -52.09 -6.53 11.64
N GLY A 69 -51.89 -5.56 10.74
CA GLY A 69 -50.81 -4.57 10.83
C GLY A 69 -50.94 -3.78 12.13
N ARG A 70 -49.93 -3.95 12.99
CA ARG A 70 -49.62 -2.94 14.01
C ARG A 70 -48.53 -2.05 13.40
N GLY A 71 -48.80 -0.75 13.43
CA GLY A 71 -47.93 0.24 12.83
C GLY A 71 -46.51 0.19 13.42
N SER A 72 -45.54 0.39 12.53
CA SER A 72 -44.09 0.42 12.84
C SER A 72 -43.66 1.52 13.82
N GLU A 73 -44.56 2.44 14.16
CA GLU A 73 -44.30 3.50 15.19
C GLU A 73 -44.40 3.00 16.63
N ASP A 74 -45.27 2.01 16.90
CA ASP A 74 -45.51 1.54 18.27
C ASP A 74 -44.40 0.62 18.82
N VAL A 75 -43.65 -0.06 17.94
CA VAL A 75 -42.61 -1.01 18.35
C VAL A 75 -41.34 -0.28 18.78
N SER A 76 -41.00 0.84 18.10
CA SER A 76 -39.80 1.65 18.44
C SER A 76 -40.01 2.45 19.75
N GLU A 77 -41.24 2.91 20.00
CA GLU A 77 -41.54 3.65 21.23
C GLU A 77 -41.64 2.70 22.47
N ALA A 78 -42.02 1.45 22.23
CA ALA A 78 -42.02 0.41 23.28
C ALA A 78 -40.57 0.01 23.67
N ALA A 79 -39.67 -0.17 22.70
CA ALA A 79 -38.25 -0.49 22.94
C ALA A 79 -37.53 0.68 23.62
N ALA A 80 -37.79 1.92 23.23
CA ALA A 80 -37.27 3.11 23.88
C ALA A 80 -37.75 3.24 25.33
N LYS A 81 -39.01 2.87 25.63
CA LYS A 81 -39.54 2.84 27.00
C LYS A 81 -38.99 1.69 27.85
N GLU A 82 -38.68 0.55 27.25
CA GLU A 82 -38.09 -0.60 27.95
C GLU A 82 -36.62 -0.30 28.33
N ASN A 83 -35.87 0.38 27.48
CA ASN A 83 -34.51 0.82 27.75
C ASN A 83 -34.45 1.99 28.76
N ALA A 84 -35.40 2.92 28.71
CA ALA A 84 -35.48 4.03 29.71
C ALA A 84 -35.63 3.54 31.17
N GLY A 85 -36.19 2.36 31.37
CA GLY A 85 -36.33 1.77 32.72
C GLY A 85 -35.03 1.16 33.29
N LYS A 86 -33.99 0.99 32.50
CA LYS A 86 -32.71 0.41 32.93
C LYS A 86 -31.71 1.44 33.48
N TRP A 87 -31.96 2.75 33.27
CA TRP A 87 -31.01 3.81 33.57
C TRP A 87 -31.64 4.83 34.53
N ASP A 88 -31.28 4.77 35.80
CA ASP A 88 -31.72 5.73 36.82
C ASP A 88 -30.96 7.07 36.65
N GLY A 89 -31.68 8.13 36.22
CA GLY A 89 -31.10 9.47 36.37
C GLY A 89 -30.97 10.37 35.12
N GLY A 90 -32.07 10.63 34.40
CA GLY A 90 -32.14 11.80 33.53
C GLY A 90 -31.63 11.64 32.08
N ILE A 91 -31.60 10.44 31.55
CA ILE A 91 -31.35 10.16 30.12
C ILE A 91 -32.67 10.28 29.35
N VAL A 92 -32.64 11.01 28.26
CA VAL A 92 -33.77 11.16 27.33
C VAL A 92 -33.50 10.30 26.10
N TRP A 93 -34.32 9.31 25.84
CA TRP A 93 -34.28 8.47 24.66
C TRP A 93 -35.15 9.07 23.56
N CYS A 94 -34.63 9.15 22.33
CA CYS A 94 -35.31 9.68 21.16
C CYS A 94 -35.20 8.71 19.99
N CYS A 95 -36.28 8.60 19.20
CA CYS A 95 -36.32 7.77 18.00
C CYS A 95 -36.15 8.56 16.69
N ASP A 96 -36.10 9.88 16.76
CA ASP A 96 -35.85 10.75 15.61
C ASP A 96 -35.06 12.03 15.97
N ALA A 97 -34.43 12.60 14.97
CA ALA A 97 -33.56 13.75 15.10
C ALA A 97 -34.29 15.03 15.56
N ALA A 98 -35.54 15.22 15.11
CA ALA A 98 -36.31 16.41 15.48
C ALA A 98 -36.70 16.38 16.97
N LYS A 99 -37.11 15.22 17.47
CA LYS A 99 -37.39 15.05 18.91
C LYS A 99 -36.12 15.19 19.75
N ALA A 100 -34.98 14.69 19.27
CA ALA A 100 -33.71 14.86 19.95
C ALA A 100 -33.28 16.34 19.99
N ALA A 101 -33.41 17.05 18.88
CA ALA A 101 -33.11 18.48 18.77
C ALA A 101 -33.97 19.32 19.73
N ALA A 102 -35.27 19.00 19.86
CA ALA A 102 -36.19 19.66 20.79
C ALA A 102 -35.79 19.49 22.26
N GLN A 103 -35.02 18.44 22.60
CA GLN A 103 -34.51 18.22 23.95
C GLN A 103 -33.28 19.09 24.28
N VAL A 104 -32.63 19.74 23.29
CA VAL A 104 -31.44 20.56 23.52
C VAL A 104 -31.82 21.91 24.11
N THR A 105 -31.72 22.01 25.41
CA THR A 105 -32.09 23.21 26.22
C THR A 105 -30.92 23.82 27.00
N THR A 106 -29.75 23.28 26.85
CA THR A 106 -28.52 23.68 27.55
C THR A 106 -27.73 24.71 26.75
N GLU A 107 -26.77 25.37 27.38
CA GLU A 107 -25.92 26.38 26.76
C GLU A 107 -24.97 25.80 25.71
N PHE A 108 -24.49 24.56 25.92
CA PHE A 108 -23.58 23.87 25.01
C PHE A 108 -24.16 22.54 24.54
N ILE A 109 -23.70 22.08 23.36
CA ILE A 109 -24.06 20.78 22.78
C ILE A 109 -22.84 20.12 22.13
N THR A 110 -22.82 18.81 22.20
CA THR A 110 -21.96 17.95 21.39
C THR A 110 -22.74 16.71 20.94
N VAL A 111 -22.35 16.16 19.78
CA VAL A 111 -22.93 14.93 19.23
C VAL A 111 -21.80 13.92 19.02
N ILE A 112 -21.99 12.70 19.54
CA ILE A 112 -20.98 11.64 19.54
C ILE A 112 -21.62 10.27 19.30
N SER A 113 -20.80 9.26 18.98
CA SER A 113 -21.27 7.87 18.93
C SER A 113 -20.98 7.13 20.25
N ALA A 114 -21.78 6.10 20.56
CA ALA A 114 -21.49 5.21 21.67
C ALA A 114 -20.08 4.58 21.51
N GLY A 115 -19.30 4.55 22.58
CA GLY A 115 -17.89 4.13 22.58
C GLY A 115 -16.88 5.26 22.49
N GLU A 116 -17.27 6.46 22.05
CA GLU A 116 -16.41 7.65 22.06
C GLU A 116 -16.37 8.28 23.45
N THR A 117 -15.19 8.77 23.87
CA THR A 117 -14.97 9.20 25.25
C THR A 117 -14.04 10.40 25.38
N TRP A 118 -14.19 11.22 26.42
CA TRP A 118 -13.21 12.22 26.81
C TRP A 118 -12.23 11.66 27.85
N HIS A 119 -10.98 12.05 27.79
CA HIS A 119 -9.96 11.62 28.73
C HIS A 119 -10.01 12.50 30.01
N GLY A 120 -10.15 11.86 31.16
CA GLY A 120 -10.18 12.55 32.44
C GLY A 120 -11.30 13.60 32.54
N ASN A 121 -10.95 14.86 32.83
CA ASN A 121 -11.88 15.99 32.93
C ASN A 121 -11.89 16.86 31.63
N ALA A 122 -11.49 16.31 30.47
CA ALA A 122 -11.36 17.07 29.24
C ALA A 122 -12.68 17.70 28.78
N LEU A 123 -13.83 17.04 29.01
CA LEU A 123 -15.14 17.62 28.67
C LEU A 123 -15.42 18.89 29.45
N GLU A 124 -15.20 18.87 30.78
CA GLU A 124 -15.38 20.05 31.63
C GLU A 124 -14.46 21.19 31.25
N GLN A 125 -13.18 20.90 31.01
CA GLN A 125 -12.19 21.90 30.59
C GLN A 125 -12.49 22.46 29.21
N ALA A 126 -13.03 21.65 28.28
CA ALA A 126 -13.42 22.11 26.95
C ALA A 126 -14.60 23.09 27.03
N VAL A 127 -15.59 22.83 27.90
CA VAL A 127 -16.71 23.75 28.14
C VAL A 127 -16.21 25.05 28.76
N GLN A 128 -15.31 24.98 29.77
CA GLN A 128 -14.72 26.18 30.38
C GLN A 128 -13.90 26.98 29.37
N TYR A 129 -13.12 26.31 28.52
CA TYR A 129 -12.34 26.97 27.46
C TYR A 129 -13.24 27.65 26.43
N LEU A 130 -14.29 26.95 25.92
CA LEU A 130 -15.25 27.53 25.00
C LEU A 130 -15.93 28.78 25.60
N SER A 131 -16.34 28.70 26.89
CA SER A 131 -16.89 29.85 27.60
C SER A 131 -15.91 31.04 27.67
N SER A 132 -14.62 30.76 27.77
CA SER A 132 -13.59 31.84 27.83
C SER A 132 -13.30 32.50 26.48
N VAL A 133 -13.69 31.90 25.34
CA VAL A 133 -13.45 32.38 23.98
C VAL A 133 -14.75 32.68 23.24
N GLN A 134 -15.86 32.85 23.96
CA GLN A 134 -17.21 33.03 23.42
C GLN A 134 -17.32 34.14 22.36
N ASP A 135 -16.61 35.25 22.55
CA ASP A 135 -16.62 36.38 21.61
C ASP A 135 -15.78 36.09 20.35
N ALA A 136 -15.00 35.03 20.33
CA ALA A 136 -14.04 34.73 19.28
C ALA A 136 -14.33 33.42 18.50
N ALA A 137 -15.10 32.47 19.06
CA ALA A 137 -15.38 31.20 18.42
C ALA A 137 -16.74 30.62 18.86
N ASP A 138 -17.47 30.03 17.89
CA ASP A 138 -18.78 29.40 18.10
C ASP A 138 -18.68 27.94 18.53
N ALA A 139 -17.49 27.34 18.40
CA ALA A 139 -17.23 25.94 18.73
C ALA A 139 -15.81 25.73 19.23
N VAL A 140 -15.61 24.62 19.96
CA VAL A 140 -14.28 24.14 20.35
C VAL A 140 -14.08 22.70 19.92
N LEU A 141 -12.91 22.41 19.38
CA LEU A 141 -12.45 21.10 18.99
C LEU A 141 -11.29 20.66 19.91
N CYS A 142 -11.37 19.45 20.45
CA CYS A 142 -10.32 18.86 21.29
C CYS A 142 -9.28 18.09 20.44
N GLU A 143 -8.13 17.86 21.04
CA GLU A 143 -7.09 17.03 20.44
C GLU A 143 -7.53 15.55 20.44
N HIS A 144 -7.33 14.85 19.32
CA HIS A 144 -7.74 13.45 19.22
C HIS A 144 -6.62 12.50 19.63
N VAL A 145 -6.99 11.42 20.30
CA VAL A 145 -6.07 10.33 20.65
C VAL A 145 -6.61 8.99 20.15
N THR A 146 -5.69 8.10 19.80
CA THR A 146 -5.97 6.73 19.43
C THR A 146 -5.35 5.78 20.45
N ARG A 147 -5.68 4.49 20.39
CA ARG A 147 -5.02 3.47 21.25
C ARG A 147 -3.50 3.44 21.07
N LYS A 148 -2.99 3.90 19.93
CA LYS A 148 -1.54 3.96 19.63
C LYS A 148 -0.86 5.24 20.09
N THR A 149 -1.64 6.30 20.34
CA THR A 149 -1.12 7.61 20.76
C THR A 149 -1.71 7.97 22.13
N PRO A 150 -1.08 7.56 23.23
CA PRO A 150 -1.61 7.82 24.57
C PRO A 150 -1.64 9.32 24.90
N ALA A 151 -2.65 9.74 25.66
CA ALA A 151 -2.74 11.07 26.20
C ALA A 151 -1.53 11.37 27.11
N LYS A 152 -1.11 12.64 27.14
CA LYS A 152 -0.08 13.12 28.06
C LYS A 152 -0.74 13.69 29.29
N ASP A 153 -0.55 13.08 30.45
CA ASP A 153 -1.07 13.58 31.72
C ASP A 153 -0.32 14.85 32.17
N GLY A 154 -1.05 15.79 32.69
CA GLY A 154 -0.52 16.90 33.51
C GLY A 154 -0.18 18.21 32.78
N ALA A 155 -0.57 18.43 31.54
CA ALA A 155 -0.42 19.71 30.87
C ALA A 155 -1.67 20.60 31.07
N SER A 156 -1.50 21.90 31.33
CA SER A 156 -2.63 22.85 31.38
C SER A 156 -3.28 23.01 30.01
N ALA A 157 -4.60 23.12 29.96
CA ALA A 157 -5.35 23.41 28.75
C ALA A 157 -4.86 24.72 28.13
N GLY A 158 -4.38 24.66 26.91
CA GLY A 158 -4.05 25.80 26.06
C GLY A 158 -4.81 25.73 24.75
N GLY A 159 -5.06 26.81 24.08
CA GLY A 159 -5.78 26.76 22.82
C GLY A 159 -5.51 27.93 21.90
N THR A 160 -5.95 27.80 20.66
CA THR A 160 -5.86 28.84 19.62
C THR A 160 -7.18 28.95 18.89
N VAL A 161 -7.62 30.18 18.60
CA VAL A 161 -8.73 30.39 17.68
C VAL A 161 -8.20 30.29 16.25
N VAL A 162 -8.85 29.48 15.42
CA VAL A 162 -8.47 29.15 14.06
C VAL A 162 -9.51 29.74 13.11
N SER A 163 -9.06 30.51 12.13
CA SER A 163 -9.92 31.04 11.09
C SER A 163 -10.22 29.99 10.03
N LEU A 164 -11.51 29.76 9.77
CA LEU A 164 -12.00 28.82 8.74
C LEU A 164 -11.99 29.43 7.33
N THR A 165 -11.51 30.67 7.19
CA THR A 165 -11.36 31.39 5.92
C THR A 165 -9.92 31.44 5.42
N LYS A 166 -8.96 30.85 6.18
CA LYS A 166 -7.53 30.86 5.84
C LYS A 166 -7.00 29.43 5.74
N ALA A 167 -6.54 29.01 4.57
CA ALA A 167 -6.04 27.66 4.30
C ALA A 167 -4.99 27.18 5.32
N LYS A 168 -3.99 28.00 5.62
CA LYS A 168 -2.91 27.66 6.56
C LYS A 168 -3.39 27.45 8.01
N GLU A 169 -4.49 28.08 8.39
CA GLU A 169 -5.07 27.93 9.73
C GLU A 169 -5.97 26.70 9.80
N ILE A 170 -6.81 26.46 8.78
CA ILE A 170 -7.70 25.29 8.69
C ILE A 170 -6.89 23.98 8.82
N LEU A 171 -5.74 23.91 8.17
CA LEU A 171 -4.91 22.71 8.16
C LEU A 171 -4.16 22.43 9.49
N ARG A 172 -4.34 23.29 10.50
CA ARG A 172 -3.89 23.03 11.88
C ARG A 172 -4.92 22.25 12.69
N LEU A 173 -6.16 22.18 12.20
CA LEU A 173 -7.22 21.41 12.83
C LEU A 173 -6.90 19.90 12.69
N PRO A 174 -7.33 19.08 13.66
CA PRO A 174 -7.24 17.63 13.52
C PRO A 174 -8.07 17.18 12.30
N GLY A 175 -7.68 16.05 11.70
CA GLY A 175 -8.35 15.51 10.51
C GLY A 175 -9.75 14.95 10.76
N SER A 176 -10.23 14.96 12.00
CA SER A 176 -11.59 14.59 12.40
C SER A 176 -12.20 15.68 13.26
N LEU A 177 -13.51 15.89 13.13
CA LEU A 177 -14.30 16.86 13.90
C LEU A 177 -15.07 16.21 15.07
N ARG A 178 -14.86 14.93 15.34
CA ARG A 178 -15.55 14.20 16.40
C ARG A 178 -15.28 14.81 17.77
N GLY A 179 -16.31 14.84 18.60
CA GLY A 179 -16.23 15.43 19.93
C GLY A 179 -16.16 16.96 19.93
N ILE A 180 -16.52 17.61 18.82
CA ILE A 180 -16.64 19.07 18.78
C ILE A 180 -17.80 19.54 19.67
N LEU A 181 -17.57 20.61 20.42
CA LEU A 181 -18.60 21.27 21.23
C LEU A 181 -19.00 22.60 20.58
N PHE A 182 -20.31 22.88 20.58
CA PHE A 182 -20.86 24.13 20.03
C PHE A 182 -21.58 24.92 21.10
N TYR A 183 -21.64 26.23 20.92
CA TYR A 183 -22.70 27.03 21.53
C TYR A 183 -24.02 26.66 20.89
N THR A 184 -25.00 26.29 21.71
CA THR A 184 -26.32 25.86 21.22
C THR A 184 -27.02 26.95 20.42
N GLU A 185 -26.96 28.20 20.86
CA GLU A 185 -27.56 29.34 20.14
C GLU A 185 -26.90 29.58 18.77
N ALA A 186 -25.60 29.32 18.66
CA ALA A 186 -24.86 29.49 17.40
C ALA A 186 -25.27 28.51 16.31
N ILE A 187 -25.89 27.35 16.68
CA ILE A 187 -26.28 26.28 15.75
C ILE A 187 -27.72 25.81 15.96
N ARG A 188 -28.57 26.63 16.58
CA ARG A 188 -29.94 26.22 16.95
C ARG A 188 -30.79 25.78 15.76
N GLU A 189 -30.64 26.48 14.65
CA GLU A 189 -31.37 26.18 13.42
C GLU A 189 -30.82 24.92 12.71
N GLU A 190 -29.56 24.63 12.89
CA GLU A 190 -28.87 23.48 12.32
C GLU A 190 -28.91 22.21 13.17
N LEU A 191 -29.50 22.25 14.39
CA LEU A 191 -29.56 21.10 15.29
C LEU A 191 -30.17 19.83 14.65
N PRO A 192 -31.29 19.90 13.90
CA PRO A 192 -31.84 18.72 13.25
C PRO A 192 -30.90 18.13 12.19
N GLU A 193 -30.19 18.99 11.44
CA GLU A 193 -29.20 18.57 10.43
C GLU A 193 -27.97 17.95 11.10
N LEU A 194 -27.52 18.53 12.22
CA LEU A 194 -26.38 18.04 12.97
C LEU A 194 -26.63 16.66 13.58
N ILE A 195 -27.81 16.42 14.16
CA ILE A 195 -28.17 15.16 14.78
C ILE A 195 -28.47 14.09 13.71
N GLY A 196 -29.10 14.46 12.58
CA GLY A 196 -29.39 13.58 11.45
C GLY A 196 -30.46 12.51 11.73
N GLU A 197 -31.23 12.10 10.72
CA GLU A 197 -32.30 11.10 10.87
C GLU A 197 -31.76 9.68 11.17
N ASP A 198 -30.62 9.33 10.58
CA ASP A 198 -29.91 8.06 10.79
C ASP A 198 -28.76 8.18 11.81
N GLY A 199 -28.76 9.23 12.63
CA GLY A 199 -27.64 9.65 13.46
C GLY A 199 -26.66 10.56 12.73
N TRP A 200 -25.86 11.29 13.48
CA TRP A 200 -24.89 12.22 12.94
C TRP A 200 -23.77 11.51 12.16
N ASP A 201 -23.23 12.20 11.19
CA ASP A 201 -21.96 11.82 10.60
C ASP A 201 -21.01 13.04 10.51
N GLU A 202 -19.77 12.77 10.19
CA GLU A 202 -18.74 13.80 10.15
C GLU A 202 -18.97 14.85 9.04
N LEU A 203 -19.69 14.50 7.97
CA LEU A 203 -20.04 15.44 6.91
C LEU A 203 -21.12 16.44 7.36
N SER A 204 -22.08 16.03 8.21
CA SER A 204 -23.04 16.94 8.84
C SER A 204 -22.32 17.95 9.75
N LEU A 205 -21.33 17.50 10.54
CA LEU A 205 -20.46 18.40 11.31
C LEU A 205 -19.72 19.39 10.40
N CYS A 206 -19.21 18.93 9.24
CA CYS A 206 -18.55 19.80 8.27
C CYS A 206 -19.49 20.88 7.71
N GLN A 207 -20.75 20.54 7.41
CA GLN A 207 -21.74 21.49 6.90
C GLN A 207 -22.03 22.59 7.90
N VAL A 208 -22.29 22.22 9.15
CA VAL A 208 -22.58 23.18 10.24
C VAL A 208 -21.35 24.07 10.48
N LEU A 209 -20.15 23.48 10.65
CA LEU A 209 -18.94 24.24 10.90
C LEU A 209 -18.52 25.10 9.70
N GLY A 210 -18.80 24.66 8.47
CA GLY A 210 -18.48 25.41 7.24
C GLY A 210 -19.24 26.72 7.08
N ARG A 211 -20.31 26.92 7.84
CA ARG A 211 -21.07 28.19 7.91
C ARG A 211 -20.46 29.15 8.94
N LYS A 212 -19.50 28.72 9.76
CA LYS A 212 -18.84 29.52 10.79
C LYS A 212 -17.55 30.15 10.26
N GLN A 213 -17.07 31.20 10.92
CA GLN A 213 -15.86 31.93 10.53
C GLN A 213 -14.63 31.42 11.30
N THR A 214 -14.84 30.96 12.52
CA THR A 214 -13.78 30.58 13.44
C THR A 214 -14.18 29.34 14.25
N VAL A 215 -13.16 28.59 14.69
CA VAL A 215 -13.28 27.51 15.66
C VAL A 215 -12.11 27.57 16.63
N ALA A 216 -12.37 27.33 17.91
CA ALA A 216 -11.32 27.20 18.90
C ALA A 216 -10.75 25.79 18.89
N PHE A 217 -9.43 25.63 18.88
CA PHE A 217 -8.76 24.34 19.00
C PHE A 217 -8.05 24.27 20.36
N ALA A 218 -8.55 23.37 21.23
CA ALA A 218 -8.03 23.15 22.56
C ALA A 218 -6.93 22.06 22.55
N LYS A 219 -5.70 22.46 22.83
CA LYS A 219 -4.55 21.55 22.97
C LYS A 219 -4.52 20.94 24.37
N ASN A 220 -4.02 19.70 24.45
CA ASN A 220 -3.93 18.90 25.68
C ASN A 220 -5.28 18.50 26.30
N LEU A 221 -6.40 18.74 25.60
CA LEU A 221 -7.69 18.16 25.94
C LEU A 221 -7.98 17.04 24.94
N TYR A 222 -8.08 15.83 25.45
CA TYR A 222 -8.09 14.65 24.59
C TYR A 222 -9.47 14.00 24.48
N PHE A 223 -9.86 13.75 23.24
CA PHE A 223 -11.05 13.01 22.85
C PHE A 223 -10.64 11.71 22.19
N TYR A 224 -11.18 10.59 22.66
CA TYR A 224 -10.93 9.27 22.12
C TYR A 224 -12.09 8.81 21.24
N ALA A 225 -11.81 8.49 20.00
CA ALA A 225 -12.72 7.77 19.11
C ALA A 225 -12.03 6.51 18.57
N GLU A 226 -12.78 5.45 18.39
CA GLU A 226 -12.22 4.14 18.04
C GLU A 226 -11.53 4.14 16.66
N SER A 227 -11.98 5.00 15.75
CA SER A 227 -11.42 5.12 14.41
C SER A 227 -11.51 6.55 13.90
N ILE A 228 -10.54 7.37 14.28
CA ILE A 228 -10.46 8.78 13.85
C ILE A 228 -9.87 8.89 12.44
N PHE A 229 -8.87 8.06 12.13
CA PHE A 229 -8.18 8.02 10.86
C PHE A 229 -8.22 6.60 10.28
N PRO A 230 -9.21 6.29 9.44
CA PRO A 230 -9.37 4.96 8.86
C PRO A 230 -8.11 4.43 8.18
N HIS A 231 -7.35 5.31 7.53
CA HIS A 231 -6.10 4.98 6.84
C HIS A 231 -4.92 4.71 7.80
N LEU A 232 -4.99 5.17 9.05
CA LEU A 232 -3.98 4.92 10.08
C LEU A 232 -4.34 3.71 10.96
N ASP A 233 -5.63 3.46 11.15
CA ASP A 233 -6.13 2.37 12.01
C ASP A 233 -6.25 1.02 11.30
N GLY A 234 -6.02 0.99 9.99
CA GLY A 234 -6.06 -0.21 9.20
C GLY A 234 -7.28 -0.32 8.29
N PHE A 235 -7.51 -1.52 7.78
CA PHE A 235 -8.55 -1.83 6.81
C PHE A 235 -9.95 -1.83 7.44
N ARG A 236 -10.94 -1.26 6.71
CA ARG A 236 -12.35 -1.31 7.07
C ARG A 236 -13.14 -2.18 6.11
N GLN A 237 -14.06 -2.96 6.64
CA GLN A 237 -14.92 -3.83 5.84
C GLN A 237 -15.79 -3.05 4.83
N GLU A 238 -16.28 -1.86 5.21
CA GLU A 238 -17.04 -0.97 4.34
C GLU A 238 -16.32 -0.53 3.06
N TRP A 239 -14.96 -0.57 3.07
CA TRP A 239 -14.16 -0.26 1.89
C TRP A 239 -14.23 -1.34 0.80
N LEU A 240 -14.80 -2.50 1.09
CA LEU A 240 -15.10 -3.54 0.12
C LEU A 240 -16.45 -3.31 -0.58
N ASP A 241 -17.27 -2.36 -0.10
CA ASP A 241 -18.53 -2.00 -0.74
C ASP A 241 -18.32 -0.86 -1.76
N GLY A 242 -18.45 -1.16 -3.05
CA GLY A 242 -18.37 -0.15 -4.11
C GLY A 242 -19.43 0.95 -3.98
N GLY A 243 -20.59 0.64 -3.40
CA GLY A 243 -21.67 1.59 -3.12
C GLY A 243 -21.27 2.64 -2.08
N TRP A 244 -20.43 2.27 -1.10
CA TRP A 244 -19.91 3.20 -0.10
C TRP A 244 -19.18 4.38 -0.74
N TYR A 245 -18.28 4.14 -1.70
CA TYR A 245 -17.54 5.17 -2.41
C TYR A 245 -18.46 6.13 -3.18
N THR A 246 -19.45 5.58 -3.86
CA THR A 246 -20.38 6.39 -4.65
C THR A 246 -21.25 7.29 -3.77
N ARG A 247 -21.84 6.73 -2.70
CA ARG A 247 -22.63 7.50 -1.73
C ARG A 247 -21.80 8.60 -1.06
N ARG A 248 -20.57 8.28 -0.65
CA ARG A 248 -19.67 9.23 0.01
C ARG A 248 -19.27 10.36 -0.94
N LEU A 249 -18.97 10.05 -2.20
CA LEU A 249 -18.65 11.05 -3.22
C LEU A 249 -19.83 11.99 -3.49
N GLN A 250 -21.06 11.48 -3.62
CA GLN A 250 -22.25 12.30 -3.79
C GLN A 250 -22.45 13.32 -2.65
N ARG A 251 -22.17 12.91 -1.42
CA ARG A 251 -22.20 13.83 -0.27
C ARG A 251 -21.10 14.89 -0.35
N ILE A 252 -19.89 14.56 -0.79
CA ILE A 252 -18.81 15.52 -1.02
C ILE A 252 -19.22 16.51 -2.12
N GLU A 253 -19.81 16.05 -3.20
CA GLU A 253 -20.35 16.92 -4.28
C GLU A 253 -21.39 17.91 -3.75
N SER A 254 -22.29 17.45 -2.88
CA SER A 254 -23.30 18.29 -2.22
C SER A 254 -22.67 19.33 -1.29
N LEU A 255 -21.65 18.97 -0.51
CA LEU A 255 -20.91 19.89 0.33
C LEU A 255 -20.27 21.02 -0.49
N LEU A 256 -19.66 20.68 -1.62
CA LEU A 256 -18.98 21.65 -2.50
C LEU A 256 -19.98 22.50 -3.30
N ALA A 257 -21.22 22.03 -3.51
CA ALA A 257 -22.27 22.77 -4.17
C ALA A 257 -22.88 23.85 -3.26
N ALA A 258 -22.99 23.57 -1.95
CA ALA A 258 -23.78 24.38 -1.04
C ALA A 258 -23.15 25.73 -0.63
N ASN A 259 -21.82 25.88 -0.55
CA ASN A 259 -21.24 27.06 0.08
C ASN A 259 -19.85 27.53 -0.39
N GLY A 260 -19.12 26.80 -1.16
CA GLY A 260 -17.79 27.20 -1.63
C GLY A 260 -16.77 27.60 -0.53
N SER A 261 -17.10 27.39 0.78
CA SER A 261 -16.22 27.80 1.88
C SER A 261 -14.89 27.04 1.83
N LEU A 262 -13.82 27.75 2.17
CA LEU A 262 -12.46 27.17 2.13
C LEU A 262 -12.34 25.95 3.06
N PHE A 263 -13.06 25.98 4.18
CA PHE A 263 -13.12 24.87 5.11
C PHE A 263 -13.77 23.62 4.50
N LEU A 264 -14.91 23.76 3.81
CA LEU A 264 -15.59 22.64 3.13
C LEU A 264 -14.73 22.07 2.00
N GLN A 265 -14.04 22.93 1.27
CA GLN A 265 -13.08 22.49 0.26
C GLN A 265 -11.93 21.67 0.88
N ALA A 266 -11.40 22.06 2.05
CA ALA A 266 -10.36 21.33 2.76
C ALA A 266 -10.86 19.96 3.26
N GLN A 267 -12.10 19.90 3.75
CA GLN A 267 -12.71 18.63 4.18
C GLN A 267 -12.97 17.70 2.98
N ALA A 268 -13.49 18.23 1.88
CA ALA A 268 -13.67 17.48 0.64
C ALA A 268 -12.34 16.88 0.13
N LEU A 269 -11.26 17.67 0.17
CA LEU A 269 -9.93 17.22 -0.21
C LEU A 269 -9.43 16.09 0.70
N SER A 270 -9.66 16.21 2.02
CA SER A 270 -9.34 15.18 3.00
C SER A 270 -10.07 13.87 2.71
N GLU A 271 -11.37 13.92 2.46
CA GLU A 271 -12.21 12.76 2.15
C GLU A 271 -11.79 12.06 0.85
N ILE A 272 -11.50 12.85 -0.22
CA ILE A 272 -10.95 12.29 -1.47
C ILE A 272 -9.61 11.60 -1.20
N GLY A 273 -8.75 12.18 -0.38
CA GLY A 273 -7.50 11.57 0.05
C GLY A 273 -7.70 10.21 0.74
N ILE A 274 -8.77 10.05 1.54
CA ILE A 274 -9.13 8.78 2.17
C ILE A 274 -9.48 7.71 1.13
N PHE A 275 -10.26 8.04 0.09
CA PHE A 275 -10.58 7.08 -0.97
C PHE A 275 -9.33 6.46 -1.59
N PHE A 276 -8.32 7.28 -1.84
CA PHE A 276 -7.09 6.83 -2.47
C PHE A 276 -6.16 6.11 -1.50
N SER A 277 -6.09 6.56 -0.25
CA SER A 277 -5.36 5.86 0.81
C SER A 277 -5.94 4.48 1.08
N ALA A 278 -7.26 4.35 1.11
CA ALA A 278 -7.96 3.08 1.25
C ALA A 278 -7.66 2.11 0.10
N ASN A 279 -7.42 2.63 -1.10
CA ASN A 279 -7.17 1.85 -2.31
C ASN A 279 -5.69 1.71 -2.71
N ALA A 280 -4.78 2.22 -1.90
CA ALA A 280 -3.34 1.99 -2.09
C ALA A 280 -2.93 0.52 -1.86
N GLY A 281 -3.83 -0.30 -1.29
CA GLY A 281 -3.64 -1.72 -1.07
C GLY A 281 -4.22 -2.60 -2.19
N LYS A 282 -3.67 -3.79 -2.37
CA LYS A 282 -4.15 -4.77 -3.35
C LYS A 282 -5.57 -5.32 -3.06
N GLN A 283 -6.09 -5.07 -1.86
CA GLN A 283 -7.36 -5.64 -1.37
C GLN A 283 -8.59 -5.04 -2.02
N ASN A 284 -8.53 -3.76 -2.39
CA ASN A 284 -9.68 -3.02 -2.93
C ASN A 284 -9.61 -2.83 -4.45
N LYS A 285 -8.72 -3.56 -5.11
CA LYS A 285 -8.39 -3.36 -6.54
C LYS A 285 -9.62 -3.42 -7.47
N ASN A 286 -10.63 -4.23 -7.10
CA ASN A 286 -11.78 -4.51 -7.95
C ASN A 286 -13.12 -4.06 -7.34
N VAL A 287 -13.09 -3.23 -6.30
CA VAL A 287 -14.31 -2.74 -5.64
C VAL A 287 -15.12 -1.83 -6.57
N LEU A 288 -14.41 -1.04 -7.39
CA LEU A 288 -14.97 -0.26 -8.47
C LEU A 288 -14.32 -0.70 -9.79
N GLN A 289 -15.12 -0.98 -10.82
CA GLN A 289 -14.65 -1.43 -12.12
C GLN A 289 -15.42 -0.82 -13.27
N GLY A 290 -14.85 -0.83 -14.47
CA GLY A 290 -15.48 -0.44 -15.70
C GLY A 290 -16.09 0.96 -15.64
N GLU A 291 -17.35 1.09 -16.01
CA GLU A 291 -18.07 2.38 -16.04
C GLU A 291 -18.28 2.96 -14.65
N ARG A 292 -18.50 2.14 -13.62
CA ARG A 292 -18.60 2.61 -12.23
C ARG A 292 -17.32 3.30 -11.76
N LEU A 293 -16.16 2.74 -12.07
CA LEU A 293 -14.87 3.35 -11.75
C LEU A 293 -14.67 4.66 -12.50
N ARG A 294 -14.98 4.70 -13.80
CA ARG A 294 -14.87 5.93 -14.61
C ARG A 294 -15.75 7.04 -14.06
N THR A 295 -17.00 6.74 -13.74
CA THR A 295 -17.96 7.69 -13.15
C THR A 295 -17.43 8.21 -11.82
N PHE A 296 -16.95 7.33 -10.95
CA PHE A 296 -16.37 7.71 -9.66
C PHE A 296 -15.14 8.61 -9.82
N LEU A 297 -14.20 8.26 -10.70
CA LEU A 297 -13.01 9.07 -10.96
C LEU A 297 -13.36 10.42 -11.58
N SER A 298 -14.34 10.46 -12.48
CA SER A 298 -14.88 11.71 -13.05
C SER A 298 -15.49 12.60 -11.99
N GLY A 299 -16.24 12.04 -11.05
CA GLY A 299 -16.81 12.76 -9.91
C GLY A 299 -15.72 13.32 -8.99
N CYS A 300 -14.70 12.52 -8.65
CA CYS A 300 -13.53 12.99 -7.90
C CYS A 300 -12.84 14.16 -8.62
N GLY A 301 -12.64 14.08 -9.94
CA GLY A 301 -12.08 15.17 -10.75
C GLY A 301 -12.96 16.42 -10.72
N SER A 302 -14.29 16.26 -10.76
CA SER A 302 -15.24 17.36 -10.65
C SER A 302 -15.20 18.05 -9.28
N CYS A 303 -15.04 17.28 -8.21
CA CYS A 303 -14.82 17.82 -6.87
C CYS A 303 -13.50 18.59 -6.77
N LEU A 304 -12.41 17.99 -7.24
CA LEU A 304 -11.08 18.59 -7.20
C LEU A 304 -11.02 19.94 -7.96
N ARG A 305 -11.77 20.09 -9.06
CA ARG A 305 -11.88 21.38 -9.79
C ARG A 305 -12.51 22.50 -8.98
N LYS A 306 -13.34 22.18 -8.00
CA LYS A 306 -13.99 23.16 -7.12
C LYS A 306 -13.10 23.56 -5.92
N ILE A 307 -11.98 22.88 -5.74
CA ILE A 307 -11.04 23.12 -4.64
C ILE A 307 -9.99 24.15 -5.08
N SER A 308 -9.74 25.14 -4.23
CA SER A 308 -8.76 26.19 -4.51
C SER A 308 -7.34 25.65 -4.61
N GLY A 309 -6.53 26.20 -5.54
CA GLY A 309 -5.11 25.84 -5.69
C GLY A 309 -4.31 26.07 -4.42
N GLU A 310 -4.63 27.10 -3.65
CA GLU A 310 -4.00 27.39 -2.36
C GLU A 310 -4.16 26.21 -1.38
N LEU A 311 -5.38 25.66 -1.26
CA LEU A 311 -5.63 24.50 -0.39
C LEU A 311 -4.86 23.27 -0.83
N LEU A 312 -4.85 22.97 -2.12
CA LEU A 312 -4.11 21.83 -2.66
C LEU A 312 -2.62 21.90 -2.29
N VAL A 313 -2.03 23.07 -2.43
CA VAL A 313 -0.61 23.32 -2.13
C VAL A 313 -0.33 23.21 -0.63
N VAL A 314 -1.20 23.74 0.21
CA VAL A 314 -0.97 23.79 1.66
C VAL A 314 -1.30 22.46 2.34
N ASP A 315 -2.29 21.70 1.83
CA ASP A 315 -2.66 20.37 2.35
C ASP A 315 -1.51 19.37 2.23
N GLU A 316 -0.83 19.32 1.10
CA GLU A 316 0.30 18.42 0.90
C GLU A 316 1.45 18.65 1.88
N LYS A 317 1.62 19.90 2.34
CA LYS A 317 2.62 20.26 3.34
C LYS A 317 2.20 19.87 4.75
N ALA A 318 0.93 20.06 5.09
CA ALA A 318 0.40 19.75 6.42
C ALA A 318 0.24 18.25 6.64
N HIS A 319 -0.09 17.53 5.58
CA HIS A 319 -0.40 16.10 5.58
C HIS A 319 0.46 15.33 4.57
N PRO A 320 1.77 15.15 4.85
CA PRO A 320 2.66 14.43 3.94
C PRO A 320 2.24 12.98 3.67
N GLU A 321 1.43 12.39 4.53
CA GLU A 321 0.77 11.10 4.29
C GLU A 321 -0.29 11.15 3.18
N ARG A 322 -0.80 12.34 2.84
CA ARG A 322 -1.76 12.61 1.77
C ARG A 322 -1.08 13.13 0.50
N ARG A 323 0.23 12.96 0.34
CA ARG A 323 1.03 13.45 -0.81
C ARG A 323 0.51 13.11 -2.20
N MET A 324 -0.63 12.44 -2.24
CA MET A 324 -1.22 11.94 -3.46
C MET A 324 -2.24 12.89 -4.07
N SER A 325 -2.69 13.94 -3.38
CA SER A 325 -3.76 14.79 -3.89
C SER A 325 -3.35 15.56 -5.16
N HIS A 326 -2.15 16.11 -5.23
CA HIS A 326 -1.64 16.77 -6.44
C HIS A 326 -1.28 15.76 -7.54
N GLY A 327 -0.60 14.69 -7.17
CA GLY A 327 -0.28 13.62 -8.08
C GLY A 327 -1.52 12.98 -8.66
N LEU A 328 -2.54 12.80 -7.82
CA LEU A 328 -3.82 12.29 -8.22
C LEU A 328 -4.53 13.21 -9.20
N TRP A 329 -4.56 14.50 -8.93
CA TRP A 329 -5.13 15.43 -9.86
C TRP A 329 -4.44 15.42 -11.22
N SER A 330 -3.11 15.49 -11.24
CA SER A 330 -2.33 15.37 -12.46
C SER A 330 -2.61 14.09 -13.24
N ALA A 331 -2.84 12.99 -12.53
CA ALA A 331 -3.16 11.69 -13.13
C ALA A 331 -4.60 11.61 -13.64
N LEU A 332 -5.55 12.20 -12.94
CA LEU A 332 -6.93 12.31 -13.39
C LEU A 332 -7.07 13.17 -14.65
N GLU A 333 -6.17 14.13 -14.86
CA GLU A 333 -6.10 14.89 -16.11
C GLU A 333 -5.70 14.01 -17.30
N ASP A 334 -4.73 13.10 -17.12
CA ASP A 334 -4.36 12.12 -18.16
C ASP A 334 -5.53 11.23 -18.60
N VAL A 335 -6.41 10.94 -17.68
CA VAL A 335 -7.64 10.16 -17.93
C VAL A 335 -8.78 11.06 -18.47
N LYS A 336 -8.52 12.34 -18.77
CA LYS A 336 -9.47 13.35 -19.27
C LYS A 336 -10.58 13.74 -18.29
N TYR A 337 -10.36 13.65 -16.98
CA TYR A 337 -11.38 13.93 -15.97
C TYR A 337 -11.31 15.32 -15.35
N GLY A 338 -10.35 16.16 -15.72
CA GLY A 338 -10.27 17.51 -15.21
C GLY A 338 -9.17 18.39 -15.82
N GLN A 339 -9.38 19.73 -15.78
CA GLN A 339 -8.33 20.72 -16.05
C GLN A 339 -7.82 21.27 -14.71
N LEU A 340 -6.50 21.39 -14.56
CA LEU A 340 -5.87 22.00 -13.39
C LEU A 340 -6.18 23.51 -13.35
N PRO A 341 -6.54 24.09 -12.19
CA PRO A 341 -6.51 25.53 -12.04
C PRO A 341 -5.06 26.01 -12.21
N GLY A 342 -4.87 27.12 -12.92
CA GLY A 342 -3.53 27.72 -13.11
C GLY A 342 -2.88 28.05 -11.77
N LEU A 343 -1.83 27.35 -11.41
CA LEU A 343 -1.01 27.60 -10.23
C LEU A 343 0.04 28.67 -10.55
N LYS A 344 0.14 29.69 -9.71
CA LYS A 344 1.21 30.68 -9.81
C LYS A 344 2.38 30.29 -8.90
N LEU A 345 3.61 30.50 -9.35
CA LEU A 345 4.81 30.26 -8.51
C LEU A 345 4.78 31.05 -7.18
N SER A 346 4.08 32.21 -7.17
CA SER A 346 3.89 33.00 -5.95
C SER A 346 3.00 32.30 -4.90
N GLU A 347 2.16 31.37 -5.33
CA GLU A 347 1.25 30.59 -4.48
C GLU A 347 1.93 29.31 -3.96
N LEU A 348 3.08 28.92 -4.56
CA LEU A 348 3.92 27.83 -4.11
C LEU A 348 4.78 28.24 -2.89
N ASP A 349 4.16 28.52 -1.76
CA ASP A 349 4.84 28.46 -0.45
C ASP A 349 5.38 27.03 -0.16
N PHE A 350 4.93 26.09 -0.93
CA PHE A 350 5.32 24.69 -0.95
C PHE A 350 5.96 24.38 -2.31
N CYS A 351 7.23 24.03 -2.29
CA CYS A 351 7.93 23.60 -3.49
C CYS A 351 7.78 22.09 -3.69
N PRO A 352 7.29 21.63 -4.86
CA PRO A 352 7.36 20.23 -5.22
C PRO A 352 8.80 19.73 -5.14
N SER A 353 8.98 18.56 -4.58
CA SER A 353 10.32 17.99 -4.39
C SER A 353 10.80 17.21 -5.60
N VAL A 354 12.10 17.27 -5.84
CA VAL A 354 12.80 16.33 -6.72
C VAL A 354 13.21 15.12 -5.89
N THR A 355 12.81 13.93 -6.32
CA THR A 355 13.23 12.68 -5.71
C THR A 355 14.43 12.14 -6.48
N LEU A 356 15.60 12.12 -5.87
CA LEU A 356 16.78 11.44 -6.42
C LEU A 356 16.62 9.93 -6.20
N GLU A 357 16.49 9.18 -7.28
CA GLU A 357 16.18 7.75 -7.25
C GLU A 357 17.44 6.89 -7.39
N LEU A 358 18.32 7.23 -8.34
CA LEU A 358 19.56 6.52 -8.59
C LEU A 358 20.67 7.49 -8.97
N LEU A 359 21.87 7.20 -8.51
CA LEU A 359 23.08 7.91 -8.89
C LEU A 359 24.17 6.87 -9.16
N GLU A 360 24.66 6.83 -10.39
CA GLU A 360 25.71 5.91 -10.83
C GLU A 360 26.87 6.69 -11.44
N TYR A 361 28.10 6.30 -11.12
CA TYR A 361 29.29 6.90 -11.70
C TYR A 361 30.07 5.83 -12.44
N GLU A 362 30.24 6.03 -13.73
CA GLU A 362 30.96 5.10 -14.60
C GLU A 362 31.70 5.87 -15.71
N ASN A 363 32.93 5.46 -15.98
CA ASN A 363 33.77 6.01 -17.05
C ASN A 363 33.88 7.55 -17.04
N GLY A 364 33.94 8.16 -15.84
CA GLY A 364 34.07 9.61 -15.68
C GLY A 364 32.75 10.39 -15.86
N ARG A 365 31.64 9.72 -16.06
CA ARG A 365 30.31 10.32 -16.13
C ARG A 365 29.47 9.92 -14.92
N LEU A 366 28.72 10.86 -14.42
CA LEU A 366 27.73 10.63 -13.36
C LEU A 366 26.35 10.59 -14.00
N HIS A 367 25.73 9.44 -13.97
CA HIS A 367 24.36 9.24 -14.40
C HIS A 367 23.41 9.42 -13.24
N LEU A 368 22.36 10.21 -13.44
CA LEU A 368 21.35 10.53 -12.44
C LEU A 368 19.99 10.13 -12.97
N ASP A 369 19.28 9.30 -12.19
CA ASP A 369 17.84 9.09 -12.34
C ASP A 369 17.10 9.78 -11.19
N ALA A 370 16.08 10.54 -11.53
CA ALA A 370 15.25 11.27 -10.57
C ALA A 370 13.81 11.38 -11.07
N SER A 371 12.95 11.88 -10.23
CA SER A 371 11.59 12.23 -10.60
C SER A 371 11.16 13.52 -9.94
N VAL A 372 10.29 14.26 -10.60
CA VAL A 372 9.62 15.46 -10.07
C VAL A 372 8.11 15.25 -10.08
N ASP A 373 7.39 16.00 -9.26
CA ASP A 373 5.93 15.91 -9.25
C ASP A 373 5.35 16.25 -10.62
N ARG A 374 4.51 15.36 -11.16
CA ARG A 374 4.04 15.43 -12.55
C ARG A 374 3.22 16.68 -12.84
N PHE A 375 2.46 17.17 -11.85
CA PHE A 375 1.65 18.38 -11.98
C PHE A 375 2.50 19.61 -12.36
N LEU A 376 3.76 19.69 -11.90
CA LEU A 376 4.65 20.78 -12.23
C LEU A 376 4.99 20.83 -13.72
N ILE A 377 5.19 19.65 -14.33
CA ILE A 377 5.60 19.51 -15.72
C ILE A 377 4.44 19.82 -16.69
N ARG A 378 3.19 19.68 -16.22
CA ARG A 378 1.99 19.86 -17.04
C ARG A 378 1.40 21.24 -17.05
N GLN A 379 1.93 22.18 -16.25
CA GLN A 379 1.50 23.55 -16.31
C GLN A 379 2.03 24.20 -17.61
N GLU A 380 1.16 24.70 -18.46
CA GLU A 380 1.52 25.30 -19.76
C GLU A 380 2.57 26.42 -19.67
N HIS A 381 2.69 27.04 -18.50
CA HIS A 381 3.61 28.16 -18.26
C HIS A 381 4.77 27.81 -17.32
N MET A 382 4.94 26.54 -16.95
CA MET A 382 6.00 26.11 -16.07
C MET A 382 7.04 25.26 -16.79
N GLU A 383 8.31 25.59 -16.58
CA GLU A 383 9.46 24.86 -17.08
C GLU A 383 10.25 24.30 -15.91
N PHE A 384 10.57 23.00 -15.94
CA PHE A 384 11.49 22.38 -15.02
C PHE A 384 12.92 22.51 -15.54
N ARG A 385 13.83 23.02 -14.71
CA ARG A 385 15.24 23.24 -15.05
C ARG A 385 16.14 22.56 -14.04
N MET A 386 17.13 21.82 -14.52
CA MET A 386 18.26 21.33 -13.75
C MET A 386 19.50 22.17 -14.07
N LYS A 387 20.24 22.62 -13.06
CA LYS A 387 21.47 23.40 -13.25
C LYS A 387 22.64 22.75 -12.52
N GLN A 388 23.77 22.67 -13.23
CA GLN A 388 25.06 22.29 -12.68
C GLN A 388 25.99 23.51 -12.67
N ASP A 389 26.47 23.93 -11.51
CA ASP A 389 27.30 25.14 -11.32
C ASP A 389 26.65 26.40 -11.95
N GLY A 390 25.33 26.51 -11.82
CA GLY A 390 24.52 27.61 -12.37
C GLY A 390 24.17 27.50 -13.87
N LYS A 391 24.77 26.57 -14.60
CA LYS A 391 24.47 26.33 -16.02
C LYS A 391 23.38 25.29 -16.19
N THR A 392 22.40 25.56 -17.05
CA THR A 392 21.33 24.60 -17.35
C THR A 392 21.89 23.36 -17.99
N VAL A 393 21.52 22.20 -17.48
CA VAL A 393 21.86 20.87 -18.00
C VAL A 393 20.59 20.27 -18.58
N PRO A 394 20.67 19.67 -19.81
CA PRO A 394 19.51 19.02 -20.39
C PRO A 394 19.07 17.81 -19.56
N VAL A 395 17.78 17.68 -19.39
CA VAL A 395 17.15 16.50 -18.77
C VAL A 395 16.31 15.75 -19.79
N ARG A 396 16.32 14.43 -19.73
CA ARG A 396 15.52 13.55 -20.58
C ARG A 396 14.40 12.95 -19.74
N PHE A 397 13.16 13.42 -19.93
CA PHE A 397 12.01 12.74 -19.34
C PHE A 397 11.85 11.36 -19.94
N THR A 398 11.63 10.37 -19.07
CA THR A 398 11.41 8.98 -19.46
C THR A 398 9.93 8.63 -19.35
N LYS A 399 9.52 7.55 -20.04
CA LYS A 399 8.16 7.03 -19.93
C LYS A 399 7.99 6.05 -18.77
N ARG A 400 9.05 5.85 -17.96
CA ARG A 400 8.99 4.97 -16.79
C ARG A 400 7.81 5.32 -15.91
N PHE A 401 7.14 4.29 -15.40
CA PHE A 401 6.01 4.51 -14.52
C PHE A 401 6.47 5.09 -13.18
N GLY A 402 6.00 6.27 -12.86
CA GLY A 402 6.27 6.98 -11.59
C GLY A 402 4.98 7.21 -10.82
N GLY A 403 4.42 6.17 -10.19
CA GLY A 403 3.15 6.30 -9.50
C GLY A 403 2.77 5.10 -8.65
N ALA A 404 1.48 4.95 -8.42
CA ALA A 404 0.91 3.83 -7.66
C ALA A 404 -0.36 3.29 -8.35
N GLY A 405 -0.74 2.09 -7.98
CA GLY A 405 -2.01 1.50 -8.41
C GLY A 405 -3.15 1.86 -7.46
N PHE A 406 -4.27 2.36 -8.02
CA PHE A 406 -5.49 2.63 -7.27
C PHE A 406 -6.69 2.02 -7.99
N PHE A 407 -7.56 1.35 -7.26
CA PHE A 407 -8.72 0.67 -7.84
C PHE A 407 -8.38 -0.24 -9.04
N GLY A 408 -7.16 -0.74 -9.12
CA GLY A 408 -6.69 -1.50 -10.27
C GLY A 408 -6.06 -0.67 -11.39
N GLU A 409 -6.26 0.64 -11.42
CA GLU A 409 -5.70 1.53 -12.43
C GLU A 409 -4.32 2.06 -12.02
N LYS A 410 -3.45 2.25 -13.02
CA LYS A 410 -2.14 2.88 -12.84
C LYS A 410 -2.27 4.39 -12.86
N ILE A 411 -1.91 5.03 -11.76
CA ILE A 411 -1.93 6.47 -11.63
C ILE A 411 -0.52 7.02 -11.51
N GLY A 412 -0.05 7.72 -12.55
CA GLY A 412 1.27 8.34 -12.60
C GLY A 412 1.30 9.70 -11.89
N VAL A 413 1.93 9.77 -10.72
CA VAL A 413 2.01 10.98 -9.89
C VAL A 413 3.36 11.69 -10.02
N LYS A 414 4.38 11.02 -10.52
CA LYS A 414 5.73 11.55 -10.76
C LYS A 414 6.06 11.58 -12.25
N ALA A 415 6.86 12.54 -12.67
CA ALA A 415 7.50 12.59 -13.97
C ALA A 415 8.97 12.19 -13.82
N PRO A 416 9.34 10.96 -14.17
CA PRO A 416 10.72 10.50 -14.12
C PRO A 416 11.56 11.15 -15.20
N PHE A 417 12.81 11.46 -14.86
CA PHE A 417 13.80 11.96 -15.80
C PHE A 417 15.19 11.40 -15.50
N ALA A 418 16.05 11.42 -16.51
CA ALA A 418 17.46 11.05 -16.42
C ALA A 418 18.32 12.20 -16.93
N ALA A 419 19.53 12.30 -16.40
CA ALA A 419 20.55 13.24 -16.85
C ALA A 419 21.95 12.65 -16.70
N ASP A 420 22.81 12.97 -17.66
CA ASP A 420 24.23 12.65 -17.62
C ASP A 420 25.01 13.91 -17.27
N LEU A 421 25.77 13.85 -16.17
CA LEU A 421 26.56 14.95 -15.67
C LEU A 421 28.02 14.77 -16.07
N SER A 422 28.58 15.76 -16.73
CA SER A 422 30.02 15.80 -16.97
C SER A 422 30.76 16.25 -15.71
N VAL A 423 31.77 15.48 -15.31
CA VAL A 423 32.66 15.84 -14.22
C VAL A 423 33.97 16.31 -14.82
N GLU A 424 34.07 17.63 -15.02
CA GLU A 424 35.18 18.24 -15.74
C GLU A 424 36.53 18.12 -15.01
N SER A 425 36.54 18.03 -13.70
CA SER A 425 37.81 17.96 -12.96
C SER A 425 37.68 17.16 -11.65
N PRO A 426 38.48 16.11 -11.44
CA PRO A 426 38.56 15.43 -10.16
C PRO A 426 38.92 16.42 -9.03
N GLY A 427 38.17 16.33 -7.92
CA GLY A 427 38.38 17.16 -6.73
C GLY A 427 37.63 18.48 -6.68
N ARG A 428 37.00 18.93 -7.79
CA ARG A 428 36.14 20.11 -7.77
C ARG A 428 34.74 19.69 -7.30
N MET A 429 34.15 20.48 -6.38
CA MET A 429 32.75 20.32 -6.01
C MET A 429 31.85 20.94 -7.10
N SER A 430 30.85 20.21 -7.54
CA SER A 430 29.88 20.68 -8.50
C SER A 430 28.53 20.79 -7.81
N ASP A 431 27.92 21.97 -7.93
CA ASP A 431 26.60 22.23 -7.32
C ASP A 431 25.48 21.86 -8.28
N LEU A 432 24.65 20.91 -7.89
CA LEU A 432 23.47 20.51 -8.65
C LEU A 432 22.22 21.08 -8.00
N THR A 433 21.44 21.82 -8.79
CA THR A 433 20.21 22.50 -8.33
C THR A 433 19.07 22.26 -9.29
N PHE A 434 17.84 22.23 -8.76
CA PHE A 434 16.61 22.04 -9.52
C PHE A 434 15.69 23.21 -9.32
N TRP A 435 15.01 23.65 -10.38
CA TRP A 435 14.24 24.88 -10.43
C TRP A 435 12.93 24.68 -11.18
N ALA A 436 11.90 25.38 -10.73
CA ALA A 436 10.69 25.63 -11.49
C ALA A 436 10.70 27.08 -11.98
N PHE A 437 10.35 27.31 -13.24
CA PHE A 437 10.33 28.61 -13.89
C PHE A 437 8.98 28.85 -14.55
N ASP A 438 8.34 30.01 -14.31
CA ASP A 438 7.01 30.36 -14.84
C ASP A 438 7.05 31.41 -15.99
N GLY A 439 8.21 31.59 -16.60
CA GLY A 439 8.42 32.62 -17.62
C GLY A 439 8.98 33.92 -17.05
N THR A 440 8.79 34.18 -15.76
CA THR A 440 9.23 35.42 -15.10
C THR A 440 10.08 35.19 -13.86
N ARG A 441 9.77 34.16 -13.11
CA ARG A 441 10.40 33.88 -11.80
C ARG A 441 10.89 32.42 -11.72
N GLU A 442 12.03 32.23 -11.07
CA GLU A 442 12.55 30.90 -10.73
C GLU A 442 12.39 30.62 -9.24
N VAL A 443 11.91 29.42 -8.93
CA VAL A 443 11.86 28.88 -7.55
C VAL A 443 12.67 27.61 -7.48
N ARG A 444 13.53 27.54 -6.46
CA ARG A 444 14.38 26.37 -6.23
C ARG A 444 13.60 25.23 -5.59
N LEU A 445 13.78 24.02 -6.11
CA LEU A 445 13.10 22.81 -5.66
C LEU A 445 13.96 22.04 -4.65
N PRO A 446 13.40 21.59 -3.54
CA PRO A 446 14.12 20.74 -2.58
C PRO A 446 14.37 19.35 -3.16
N VAL A 447 15.44 18.70 -2.69
CA VAL A 447 15.83 17.34 -3.10
C VAL A 447 15.64 16.37 -1.97
N ILE A 448 15.01 15.24 -2.23
CA ILE A 448 14.95 14.08 -1.35
C ILE A 448 15.64 12.88 -2.01
N THR A 449 16.20 11.97 -1.23
CA THR A 449 16.86 10.77 -1.74
C THR A 449 16.09 9.52 -1.36
N LEU A 450 16.08 8.53 -2.28
CA LEU A 450 15.63 7.18 -1.97
C LEU A 450 16.79 6.38 -1.35
N ASP A 451 16.65 6.01 -0.09
CA ASP A 451 17.72 5.45 0.73
C ASP A 451 18.32 4.13 0.21
N TYR A 452 17.55 3.32 -0.52
CA TYR A 452 18.02 2.01 -0.97
C TYR A 452 18.68 2.01 -2.35
N GLN A 453 18.24 2.88 -3.24
CA GLN A 453 18.67 2.86 -4.65
C GLN A 453 19.87 3.76 -4.90
N SER A 454 19.94 4.90 -4.25
CA SER A 454 20.94 5.92 -4.58
C SER A 454 22.38 5.63 -4.13
N LYS A 455 22.64 4.52 -3.44
CA LYS A 455 23.97 4.11 -2.93
C LYS A 455 24.63 5.12 -1.95
N VAL A 456 24.25 6.39 -2.00
CA VAL A 456 24.73 7.47 -1.15
C VAL A 456 23.55 8.12 -0.45
N THR A 457 23.58 8.19 0.88
CA THR A 457 22.56 8.87 1.65
C THR A 457 22.93 10.32 1.91
N MET A 458 21.98 11.23 1.73
CA MET A 458 22.12 12.64 2.13
C MET A 458 21.79 12.91 3.60
N GLN A 459 21.47 11.90 4.36
CA GLN A 459 21.07 12.03 5.77
C GLN A 459 22.28 12.06 6.72
N LEU A 460 23.45 11.69 6.21
CA LEU A 460 24.73 11.71 6.95
C LEU A 460 25.67 12.77 6.35
N LYS A 461 26.20 13.61 7.19
CA LYS A 461 27.11 14.68 6.79
C LYS A 461 28.36 14.19 6.06
N ASN A 462 28.90 13.05 6.48
CA ASN A 462 30.15 12.47 5.94
C ASN A 462 29.92 11.27 5.01
N SER A 463 28.72 11.06 4.48
CA SER A 463 28.48 9.94 3.57
C SER A 463 29.23 10.09 2.25
N TYR A 464 29.70 8.97 1.73
CA TYR A 464 30.43 8.89 0.48
C TYR A 464 30.29 7.51 -0.15
N TRP A 465 30.66 7.43 -1.42
CA TRP A 465 30.73 6.18 -2.17
C TRP A 465 32.05 6.13 -2.94
N CYS A 466 32.76 5.02 -2.85
CA CYS A 466 33.97 4.80 -3.62
C CYS A 466 33.68 3.91 -4.84
N PHE A 467 34.04 4.39 -5.98
CA PHE A 467 33.95 3.71 -7.26
C PHE A 467 35.38 3.58 -7.80
N GLU A 468 35.91 2.37 -7.92
CA GLU A 468 37.30 2.11 -8.24
C GLU A 468 38.29 2.96 -7.42
N ASN A 469 39.00 3.86 -8.09
CA ASN A 469 39.97 4.80 -7.46
C ASN A 469 39.34 6.16 -7.15
N ASP A 470 38.12 6.42 -7.59
CA ASP A 470 37.42 7.67 -7.37
C ASP A 470 36.47 7.60 -6.18
N MET A 471 36.23 8.70 -5.54
CA MET A 471 35.32 8.84 -4.43
C MET A 471 34.27 9.89 -4.78
N VAL A 472 33.01 9.51 -4.79
CA VAL A 472 31.87 10.41 -4.97
C VAL A 472 31.32 10.78 -3.61
N THR A 473 31.19 12.06 -3.33
CA THR A 473 30.56 12.57 -2.11
C THR A 473 29.37 13.43 -2.49
N LEU A 474 28.27 13.25 -1.75
CA LEU A 474 27.12 14.12 -1.82
C LEU A 474 27.07 14.95 -0.55
N GLU A 475 27.10 16.24 -0.70
CA GLU A 475 26.94 17.18 0.41
C GLU A 475 25.65 17.96 0.21
N ARG A 476 24.84 18.00 1.24
CA ARG A 476 23.62 18.80 1.26
C ARG A 476 23.95 20.12 1.93
N GLN A 477 23.84 21.20 1.20
CA GLN A 477 23.91 22.54 1.78
C GLN A 477 22.50 22.99 2.15
N MET A 478 22.33 23.38 3.40
CA MET A 478 21.09 23.99 3.89
C MET A 478 21.29 25.49 4.07
N ASP A 479 20.33 26.27 3.60
CA ASP A 479 20.26 27.67 3.96
C ASP A 479 19.79 27.77 5.42
N SER A 480 20.73 28.15 6.30
CA SER A 480 20.56 28.48 7.71
C SER A 480 20.01 27.44 8.70
N GLY A 481 20.90 26.98 9.54
CA GLY A 481 20.70 26.77 11.00
C GLY A 481 19.81 25.62 11.51
N GLU A 482 19.04 24.93 10.72
CA GLU A 482 18.19 23.84 11.20
C GLU A 482 18.84 22.47 11.02
N SER A 483 18.83 21.69 12.10
CA SER A 483 19.40 20.34 12.15
C SER A 483 18.66 19.39 11.21
N LEU A 484 19.41 18.76 10.31
CA LEU A 484 18.95 17.77 9.30
C LEU A 484 18.25 16.54 9.88
N LEU A 485 18.26 16.32 11.19
CA LEU A 485 18.01 15.02 11.78
C LEU A 485 17.12 15.13 13.01
N ARG A 486 15.84 14.92 12.82
CA ARG A 486 14.92 14.63 13.92
C ARG A 486 15.10 13.18 14.36
N ASN A 487 15.17 12.99 15.68
CA ASN A 487 15.25 11.67 16.30
C ASN A 487 14.00 10.85 15.96
N PRO A 488 14.12 9.66 15.33
CA PRO A 488 12.97 8.84 14.96
C PRO A 488 12.15 8.33 16.15
N LYS A 489 12.68 8.42 17.37
CA LYS A 489 11.95 8.09 18.61
C LYS A 489 10.96 9.17 19.04
N THR A 490 11.05 10.37 18.46
CA THR A 490 10.20 11.53 18.82
C THR A 490 9.33 12.02 17.66
N SER A 491 9.45 11.42 16.48
CA SER A 491 8.57 11.69 15.34
C SER A 491 7.71 10.48 15.10
N PRO A 492 6.38 10.58 15.18
CA PRO A 492 5.51 9.54 14.66
C PRO A 492 5.75 9.45 13.16
N GLU A 493 6.05 8.24 12.68
CA GLU A 493 6.05 7.81 11.28
C GLU A 493 6.18 8.95 10.25
N GLY A 494 7.36 9.32 9.87
CA GLY A 494 7.50 10.29 8.82
C GLY A 494 8.90 10.34 8.28
N CYS A 495 9.02 10.15 6.96
CA CYS A 495 10.14 10.74 6.25
C CYS A 495 10.22 12.21 6.63
N PRO A 496 11.41 12.78 6.83
CA PRO A 496 11.54 14.21 7.00
C PRO A 496 10.82 14.91 5.84
N GLY A 497 9.89 15.80 6.14
CA GLY A 497 9.24 16.61 5.12
C GLY A 497 10.29 17.28 4.23
N PRO A 498 9.94 17.63 2.98
CA PRO A 498 10.87 18.31 2.09
C PRO A 498 11.33 19.59 2.77
N GLU A 499 12.61 19.67 3.04
CA GLU A 499 13.20 20.85 3.64
C GLU A 499 13.32 21.95 2.58
N LYS A 500 12.83 23.13 2.89
CA LYS A 500 12.97 24.31 2.02
C LYS A 500 14.45 24.58 1.78
N ASN A 501 14.82 24.79 0.51
CA ASN A 501 16.14 25.30 0.08
C ASN A 501 17.35 24.37 0.20
N SER A 502 17.23 23.09 -0.14
CA SER A 502 18.41 22.21 -0.19
C SER A 502 19.13 22.28 -1.54
N VAL A 503 20.42 22.58 -1.53
CA VAL A 503 21.33 22.39 -2.67
C VAL A 503 21.96 21.02 -2.54
N LEU A 504 21.97 20.27 -3.62
CA LEU A 504 22.75 19.06 -3.73
C LEU A 504 24.12 19.40 -4.30
N ALA A 505 25.17 19.37 -3.48
CA ALA A 505 26.55 19.51 -3.94
C ALA A 505 27.14 18.13 -4.20
N ILE A 506 27.61 17.88 -5.42
CA ILE A 506 28.26 16.64 -5.83
C ILE A 506 29.74 16.91 -5.96
N ARG A 507 30.55 16.14 -5.23
CA ARG A 507 32.02 16.19 -5.36
C ARG A 507 32.53 14.83 -5.82
N ILE A 508 33.25 14.82 -6.91
CA ILE A 508 34.02 13.65 -7.36
C ILE A 508 35.49 13.97 -7.19
N CYS A 509 36.21 13.10 -6.52
CA CYS A 509 37.65 13.24 -6.33
C CYS A 509 38.33 11.87 -6.41
N ARG A 510 39.52 11.86 -6.97
CA ARG A 510 40.44 10.72 -6.82
C ARG A 510 40.98 10.72 -5.40
N ALA A 511 40.61 9.73 -4.63
CA ALA A 511 40.96 9.63 -3.24
C ALA A 511 41.95 8.49 -3.00
N GLY A 512 43.17 8.84 -2.60
CA GLY A 512 44.14 7.86 -2.11
C GLY A 512 43.67 7.15 -0.84
N LYS A 513 44.31 6.03 -0.48
CA LYS A 513 43.97 5.21 0.70
C LYS A 513 43.87 6.03 2.00
N ALA A 514 44.76 6.99 2.20
CA ALA A 514 44.73 7.85 3.38
C ALA A 514 43.48 8.76 3.44
N GLN A 515 43.06 9.31 2.32
CA GLN A 515 41.88 10.18 2.26
C GLN A 515 40.60 9.38 2.49
N ARG A 516 40.51 8.17 1.92
CA ARG A 516 39.38 7.24 2.18
C ARG A 516 39.32 6.89 3.66
N LEU A 517 40.46 6.58 4.27
CA LEU A 517 40.49 6.27 5.71
C LEU A 517 40.07 7.47 6.57
N ARG A 518 40.53 8.69 6.25
CA ARG A 518 40.12 9.90 6.96
C ARG A 518 38.59 10.10 6.87
N ARG A 519 38.02 9.88 5.70
CA ARG A 519 36.56 10.00 5.48
C ARG A 519 35.77 8.95 6.25
N GLU A 520 36.27 7.70 6.25
CA GLU A 520 35.66 6.62 7.04
C GLU A 520 35.70 6.91 8.55
N LEU A 521 36.83 7.40 9.06
CA LEU A 521 36.96 7.79 10.47
C LEU A 521 36.01 8.94 10.84
N ALA A 522 35.86 9.92 9.95
CA ALA A 522 34.90 11.00 10.15
C ALA A 522 33.45 10.48 10.20
N LEU A 523 33.08 9.57 9.29
CA LEU A 523 31.76 8.92 9.27
C LEU A 523 31.53 8.07 10.52
N LEU A 524 32.47 7.26 10.93
CA LEU A 524 32.42 6.47 12.16
C LEU A 524 32.26 7.36 13.41
N LYS A 525 32.97 8.47 13.46
CA LYS A 525 32.84 9.47 14.54
C LYS A 525 31.42 10.04 14.56
N GLU A 526 30.86 10.41 13.40
CA GLU A 526 29.49 10.92 13.27
C GLU A 526 28.48 9.88 13.74
N ILE A 527 28.58 8.63 13.30
CA ILE A 527 27.69 7.53 13.69
C ILE A 527 27.74 7.27 15.21
N ALA A 528 28.91 7.45 15.84
CA ALA A 528 29.09 7.24 17.27
C ALA A 528 28.56 8.39 18.14
N THR A 529 28.66 9.64 17.65
CA THR A 529 28.51 10.85 18.49
C THR A 529 27.26 11.67 18.15
N ALA A 530 26.72 11.55 16.94
CA ALA A 530 25.54 12.31 16.56
C ALA A 530 24.28 11.83 17.31
N PRO A 531 23.28 12.71 17.59
CA PRO A 531 22.04 12.35 18.27
C PRO A 531 21.26 11.23 17.56
N TYR A 532 21.40 11.13 16.24
CA TYR A 532 20.82 10.11 15.39
C TYR A 532 21.70 8.87 15.22
N GLY A 533 22.88 8.82 15.83
CA GLY A 533 23.84 7.75 15.67
C GLY A 533 23.38 6.41 16.25
N SER A 534 24.08 5.37 15.88
CA SER A 534 23.75 3.99 16.30
C SER A 534 25.02 3.21 16.66
N LYS A 535 25.16 2.85 17.95
CA LYS A 535 26.28 2.01 18.44
C LYS A 535 26.33 0.67 17.70
N LYS A 536 25.16 0.10 17.35
CA LYS A 536 25.07 -1.14 16.57
C LYS A 536 25.63 -0.96 15.16
N MET A 537 25.30 0.14 14.49
CA MET A 537 25.80 0.42 13.14
C MET A 537 27.27 0.81 13.12
N PHE A 538 27.74 1.51 14.15
CA PHE A 538 29.18 1.73 14.34
C PHE A 538 29.94 0.39 14.41
N ALA A 539 29.48 -0.53 15.27
CA ALA A 539 30.08 -1.86 15.39
C ALA A 539 30.02 -2.65 14.07
N MET A 540 28.89 -2.55 13.34
CA MET A 540 28.74 -3.23 12.05
C MET A 540 29.74 -2.72 11.00
N ARG A 541 29.92 -1.39 10.88
CA ARG A 541 30.94 -0.82 9.99
C ARG A 541 32.36 -1.19 10.40
N PHE A 542 32.65 -1.15 11.70
CA PHE A 542 33.95 -1.58 12.23
C PHE A 542 34.24 -3.04 11.87
N LEU A 543 33.29 -3.94 12.08
CA LEU A 543 33.40 -5.36 11.71
C LEU A 543 33.56 -5.56 10.21
N TYR A 544 32.88 -4.77 9.39
CA TYR A 544 33.04 -4.80 7.93
C TYR A 544 34.51 -4.55 7.55
N TRP A 545 35.12 -3.50 8.08
CA TRP A 545 36.51 -3.20 7.76
C TRP A 545 37.48 -4.23 8.34
N LEU A 546 37.23 -4.73 9.54
CA LEU A 546 38.03 -5.80 10.15
C LEU A 546 38.02 -7.09 9.34
N THR A 547 36.86 -7.43 8.77
CA THR A 547 36.66 -8.67 8.02
C THR A 547 36.94 -8.54 6.52
N LYS A 548 37.13 -7.33 6.01
CA LYS A 548 37.38 -7.06 4.59
C LYS A 548 38.62 -7.79 4.03
N PRO A 549 39.74 -7.99 4.75
CA PRO A 549 40.85 -8.79 4.25
C PRO A 549 40.50 -10.25 3.96
N ILE A 550 39.48 -10.78 4.64
CA ILE A 550 39.01 -12.17 4.49
C ILE A 550 37.92 -12.23 3.41
N TYR A 551 36.82 -11.51 3.61
CA TYR A 551 35.66 -11.58 2.72
C TYR A 551 35.86 -10.82 1.41
N GLY A 552 36.65 -9.75 1.38
CA GLY A 552 36.92 -8.98 0.17
C GLY A 552 37.77 -9.72 -0.88
N ARG A 553 38.36 -10.88 -0.53
CA ARG A 553 39.04 -11.77 -1.46
C ARG A 553 38.12 -12.85 -2.04
N LYS A 554 36.91 -12.98 -1.49
CA LYS A 554 35.92 -13.96 -1.87
C LYS A 554 34.97 -13.37 -2.92
N ASN A 555 34.55 -14.20 -3.86
CA ASN A 555 33.51 -13.85 -4.82
C ASN A 555 32.14 -14.28 -4.26
N ILE A 556 31.61 -13.46 -3.36
CA ILE A 556 30.39 -13.80 -2.61
C ILE A 556 29.16 -13.52 -3.46
N TRP A 557 28.41 -14.58 -3.79
CA TRP A 557 27.13 -14.53 -4.44
C TRP A 557 26.03 -14.91 -3.47
N LEU A 558 25.01 -14.06 -3.34
CA LEU A 558 23.86 -14.27 -2.46
C LEU A 558 22.64 -14.60 -3.28
N THR A 559 21.85 -15.55 -2.81
CA THR A 559 20.53 -15.81 -3.36
C THR A 559 19.53 -16.09 -2.24
N PHE A 560 18.27 -15.94 -2.56
CA PHE A 560 17.14 -16.18 -1.65
C PHE A 560 15.84 -16.33 -2.43
N ASP A 561 14.89 -17.02 -1.80
CA ASP A 561 13.50 -17.06 -2.22
C ASP A 561 12.65 -16.18 -1.29
N LYS A 562 11.67 -16.74 -0.61
CA LYS A 562 10.95 -16.08 0.48
C LYS A 562 11.65 -16.34 1.79
N LEU A 563 11.69 -15.37 2.72
CA LEU A 563 12.33 -15.56 4.02
C LEU A 563 11.73 -16.73 4.83
N TYR A 564 10.50 -17.10 4.53
CA TYR A 564 9.75 -18.13 5.25
C TYR A 564 9.60 -19.44 4.45
N LYS A 565 10.04 -19.52 3.20
CA LYS A 565 9.91 -20.71 2.34
C LYS A 565 11.00 -20.75 1.29
N GLY A 566 11.63 -21.92 1.12
CA GLY A 566 12.54 -22.23 0.02
C GLY A 566 11.84 -22.98 -1.11
N GLY A 567 12.61 -23.62 -1.99
CA GLY A 567 12.13 -24.48 -3.05
C GLY A 567 11.72 -23.72 -4.32
N ASP A 568 12.26 -22.53 -4.55
CA ASP A 568 12.04 -21.73 -5.76
C ASP A 568 13.38 -21.46 -6.48
N CYS A 569 13.42 -20.65 -7.49
CA CYS A 569 14.60 -20.34 -8.32
C CYS A 569 15.87 -20.06 -7.51
N GLY A 570 15.74 -19.38 -6.36
CA GLY A 570 16.87 -19.08 -5.48
C GLY A 570 17.53 -20.32 -4.90
N GLU A 571 16.76 -21.30 -4.42
CA GLU A 571 17.31 -22.55 -3.89
C GLU A 571 17.93 -23.40 -4.99
N TYR A 572 17.27 -23.55 -6.15
CA TYR A 572 17.82 -24.29 -7.29
C TYR A 572 19.15 -23.72 -7.76
N PHE A 573 19.19 -22.39 -7.94
CA PHE A 573 20.42 -21.72 -8.32
C PHE A 573 21.51 -21.82 -7.26
N TYR A 574 21.15 -21.77 -5.96
CA TYR A 574 22.10 -22.00 -4.87
C TYR A 574 22.71 -23.41 -4.92
N ARG A 575 21.89 -24.44 -5.13
CA ARG A 575 22.36 -25.82 -5.26
C ARG A 575 23.33 -25.96 -6.43
N TYR A 576 23.02 -25.36 -7.58
CA TYR A 576 23.91 -25.34 -8.74
C TYR A 576 25.22 -24.61 -8.42
N MET A 577 25.19 -23.40 -7.88
CA MET A 577 26.39 -22.64 -7.50
C MET A 577 27.31 -23.39 -6.55
N ARG A 578 26.76 -24.24 -5.67
CA ARG A 578 27.56 -25.08 -4.78
C ARG A 578 28.42 -26.13 -5.51
N THR A 579 28.04 -26.52 -6.70
CA THR A 579 28.88 -27.39 -7.55
C THR A 579 30.02 -26.62 -8.20
N ARG A 580 29.94 -25.30 -8.23
CA ARG A 580 30.90 -24.36 -8.83
C ARG A 580 31.75 -23.64 -7.79
N ARG A 581 31.92 -24.23 -6.60
CA ARG A 581 32.81 -23.71 -5.56
C ARG A 581 34.25 -23.65 -6.10
N GLY A 582 34.88 -22.47 -5.95
CA GLY A 582 36.17 -22.16 -6.54
C GLY A 582 36.07 -21.02 -7.57
N GLU A 583 34.92 -20.86 -8.21
CA GLU A 583 34.61 -19.68 -9.02
C GLU A 583 33.84 -18.64 -8.21
N VAL A 584 32.91 -19.10 -7.33
CA VAL A 584 32.08 -18.27 -6.47
C VAL A 584 31.96 -18.86 -5.05
N ASP A 585 31.69 -18.00 -4.07
CA ASP A 585 31.33 -18.36 -2.69
C ASP A 585 29.82 -18.14 -2.50
N PRO A 586 28.98 -19.16 -2.73
CA PRO A 586 27.54 -19.02 -2.69
C PRO A 586 26.96 -19.09 -1.28
N TYR A 587 25.94 -18.25 -1.01
CA TYR A 587 25.16 -18.25 0.22
C TYR A 587 23.67 -18.12 -0.11
N TYR A 588 22.84 -18.80 0.69
CA TYR A 588 21.38 -18.77 0.62
C TYR A 588 20.79 -18.20 1.90
N ILE A 589 19.92 -17.18 1.80
CA ILE A 589 19.36 -16.47 2.97
C ILE A 589 17.95 -17.01 3.24
N ILE A 590 17.71 -17.45 4.50
CA ILE A 590 16.39 -17.89 4.96
C ILE A 590 16.27 -17.67 6.48
N ARG A 591 15.08 -17.69 7.03
CA ARG A 591 14.86 -17.67 8.50
C ARG A 591 15.20 -19.01 9.13
N SER A 592 15.71 -18.99 10.37
CA SER A 592 16.08 -20.19 11.12
C SER A 592 14.90 -20.97 11.71
N ASP A 593 13.78 -20.29 11.92
CA ASP A 593 12.57 -20.83 12.57
C ASP A 593 11.61 -21.54 11.61
N VAL A 594 11.91 -21.53 10.30
CA VAL A 594 11.04 -22.12 9.28
C VAL A 594 11.47 -23.56 8.93
N PRO A 595 10.52 -24.43 8.48
CA PRO A 595 10.82 -25.82 8.13
C PRO A 595 11.95 -25.96 7.09
N ASP A 596 11.91 -25.15 6.01
CA ASP A 596 12.93 -25.22 4.95
C ASP A 596 14.33 -24.81 5.43
N GLY A 597 14.41 -23.86 6.38
CA GLY A 597 15.70 -23.52 7.00
C GLY A 597 16.33 -24.70 7.73
N LYS A 598 15.50 -25.54 8.38
CA LYS A 598 15.92 -26.76 9.06
C LYS A 598 16.26 -27.87 8.06
N ARG A 599 15.42 -28.04 7.02
CA ARG A 599 15.62 -29.00 5.94
C ARG A 599 16.97 -28.78 5.24
N LEU A 600 17.24 -27.54 4.80
CA LEU A 600 18.50 -27.19 4.15
C LEU A 600 19.73 -27.45 5.05
N ALA A 601 19.62 -27.20 6.34
CA ALA A 601 20.70 -27.50 7.29
C ALA A 601 20.93 -29.00 7.44
N GLN A 602 19.88 -29.83 7.51
CA GLN A 602 19.94 -31.30 7.56
C GLN A 602 20.56 -31.89 6.28
N GLU A 603 20.29 -31.27 5.12
CA GLU A 603 20.90 -31.63 3.84
C GLU A 603 22.38 -31.16 3.71
N GLY A 604 22.93 -30.52 4.73
CA GLY A 604 24.33 -30.05 4.72
C GLY A 604 24.55 -28.79 3.85
N LEU A 605 23.50 -28.09 3.54
CA LEU A 605 23.56 -26.88 2.69
C LEU A 605 23.95 -25.60 3.46
N HIS A 606 23.87 -25.60 4.80
CA HIS A 606 24.32 -24.53 5.70
C HIS A 606 23.83 -23.14 5.31
N PRO A 607 22.49 -22.87 5.34
CA PRO A 607 21.94 -21.58 4.95
C PRO A 607 22.42 -20.43 5.86
N LEU A 608 22.41 -19.23 5.34
CA LEU A 608 22.72 -17.99 6.05
C LEU A 608 21.44 -17.46 6.71
N TYR A 609 21.37 -17.56 8.03
CA TYR A 609 20.16 -17.21 8.75
C TYR A 609 19.94 -15.69 8.85
N TYR A 610 18.73 -15.27 8.42
CA TYR A 610 18.30 -13.89 8.38
C TYR A 610 18.37 -13.19 9.75
N LEU A 611 18.68 -11.91 9.77
CA LEU A 611 18.89 -11.02 10.93
C LEU A 611 20.09 -11.35 11.82
N THR A 612 20.89 -12.35 11.51
CA THR A 612 22.14 -12.62 12.23
C THR A 612 23.23 -11.59 11.85
N TRP A 613 24.18 -11.35 12.77
CA TRP A 613 25.35 -10.51 12.49
C TRP A 613 26.16 -11.03 11.31
N ARG A 614 26.28 -12.36 11.20
CA ARG A 614 26.97 -13.03 10.09
C ARG A 614 26.28 -12.74 8.76
N GLN A 615 24.95 -12.84 8.71
CA GLN A 615 24.18 -12.56 7.49
C GLN A 615 24.38 -11.11 7.03
N ARG A 616 24.23 -10.13 7.93
CA ARG A 616 24.42 -8.73 7.62
C ARG A 616 25.82 -8.43 7.10
N LEU A 617 26.83 -9.02 7.74
CA LEU A 617 28.24 -8.83 7.36
C LEU A 617 28.53 -9.43 5.98
N ILE A 618 28.10 -10.65 5.71
CA ILE A 618 28.26 -11.31 4.41
C ILE A 618 27.50 -10.54 3.32
N TYR A 619 26.32 -10.02 3.63
CA TYR A 619 25.53 -9.17 2.70
C TYR A 619 26.30 -7.91 2.28
N LEU A 620 26.99 -7.24 3.20
CA LEU A 620 27.82 -6.07 2.90
C LEU A 620 29.05 -6.41 2.05
N HIS A 621 29.52 -7.64 2.04
CA HIS A 621 30.65 -8.11 1.23
C HIS A 621 30.23 -8.79 -0.08
N ALA A 622 28.93 -8.90 -0.35
CA ALA A 622 28.45 -9.55 -1.55
C ALA A 622 28.89 -8.79 -2.81
N SER A 623 29.21 -9.53 -3.85
CA SER A 623 29.51 -8.99 -5.19
C SER A 623 28.29 -9.06 -6.10
N MET A 624 27.44 -10.10 -5.95
CA MET A 624 26.18 -10.24 -6.68
C MET A 624 25.07 -10.74 -5.77
N ILE A 625 23.85 -10.30 -6.05
CA ILE A 625 22.62 -10.71 -5.36
C ILE A 625 21.61 -11.18 -6.39
N PHE A 626 21.12 -12.40 -6.23
CA PHE A 626 20.13 -13.04 -7.07
C PHE A 626 18.80 -13.12 -6.33
N ALA A 627 17.87 -12.26 -6.72
CA ALA A 627 16.57 -12.13 -6.10
C ALA A 627 15.48 -12.79 -6.92
N THR A 628 14.60 -13.55 -6.27
CA THR A 628 13.37 -14.05 -6.91
C THR A 628 12.22 -13.06 -6.83
N HIS A 629 12.37 -12.01 -6.02
CA HIS A 629 11.36 -10.97 -5.81
C HIS A 629 11.83 -9.60 -6.28
N SER A 630 10.86 -8.71 -6.49
CA SER A 630 11.08 -7.31 -6.85
C SER A 630 11.72 -6.46 -5.74
N SER A 631 11.92 -6.94 -4.51
CA SER A 631 12.53 -6.18 -3.42
C SER A 631 13.70 -6.92 -2.78
N VAL A 632 14.92 -6.60 -3.20
CA VAL A 632 16.17 -7.10 -2.59
C VAL A 632 16.40 -6.53 -1.19
N HIS A 633 15.84 -5.36 -0.91
CA HIS A 633 16.12 -4.63 0.33
C HIS A 633 15.52 -5.29 1.57
N GLY A 634 14.42 -6.03 1.43
CA GLY A 634 13.84 -6.82 2.52
C GLY A 634 14.76 -7.92 3.07
N PHE A 635 15.77 -8.32 2.31
CA PHE A 635 16.69 -9.41 2.65
C PHE A 635 18.04 -8.95 3.19
N CYS A 636 18.34 -7.64 3.18
CA CYS A 636 19.61 -7.11 3.70
C CYS A 636 19.75 -7.25 5.22
N GLY A 637 18.66 -7.42 5.95
CA GLY A 637 18.66 -7.54 7.41
C GLY A 637 18.82 -6.21 8.15
N PHE A 638 18.80 -5.09 7.44
CA PHE A 638 18.83 -3.74 8.01
C PHE A 638 17.43 -3.10 7.88
N SER A 639 17.00 -2.39 8.92
CA SER A 639 15.79 -1.55 8.83
C SER A 639 16.03 -0.35 7.91
N LYS A 640 14.93 0.31 7.47
CA LYS A 640 15.03 1.56 6.68
C LYS A 640 15.91 2.62 7.36
N TRP A 641 15.91 2.63 8.69
CA TRP A 641 16.77 3.54 9.47
C TRP A 641 18.22 3.09 9.48
N GLU A 642 18.50 1.80 9.66
CA GLU A 642 19.87 1.27 9.75
C GLU A 642 20.61 1.30 8.42
N VAL A 643 19.91 1.13 7.29
CA VAL A 643 20.54 1.04 5.96
C VAL A 643 21.34 2.28 5.61
N ARG A 644 20.90 3.46 6.01
CA ARG A 644 21.61 4.75 5.76
C ARG A 644 23.04 4.79 6.27
N PHE A 645 23.34 4.01 7.32
CA PHE A 645 24.68 3.95 7.91
C PHE A 645 25.63 3.00 7.18
N VAL A 646 25.13 2.20 6.26
CA VAL A 646 25.91 1.17 5.54
C VAL A 646 25.64 1.16 4.04
N GLN A 647 24.84 2.10 3.53
CA GLN A 647 24.39 2.14 2.13
C GLN A 647 25.57 2.23 1.14
N ASP A 648 26.59 3.01 1.46
CA ASP A 648 27.84 3.11 0.69
C ASP A 648 28.65 1.82 0.63
N LEU A 649 28.37 0.87 1.53
CA LEU A 649 29.01 -0.45 1.56
C LEU A 649 28.25 -1.48 0.71
N LEU A 650 27.01 -1.20 0.30
CA LEU A 650 26.19 -2.07 -0.54
C LEU A 650 26.64 -1.96 -2.00
N LYS A 651 27.61 -2.79 -2.38
CA LYS A 651 28.24 -2.74 -3.72
C LYS A 651 27.78 -3.85 -4.66
N ALA A 652 26.97 -4.78 -4.18
CA ALA A 652 26.53 -5.89 -4.98
C ALA A 652 25.71 -5.43 -6.20
N SER A 653 25.93 -6.10 -7.32
CA SER A 653 25.06 -6.00 -8.49
C SER A 653 23.81 -6.83 -8.24
N ASN A 654 22.64 -6.20 -8.32
CA ASN A 654 21.36 -6.91 -8.18
C ASN A 654 20.98 -7.58 -9.49
N THR A 655 20.50 -8.81 -9.40
CA THR A 655 19.97 -9.59 -10.54
C THR A 655 18.64 -10.21 -10.17
N CYS A 656 17.74 -10.29 -11.13
CA CYS A 656 16.44 -10.93 -10.93
C CYS A 656 16.42 -12.30 -11.60
N ILE A 657 16.21 -13.37 -10.82
CA ILE A 657 16.04 -14.77 -11.28
C ILE A 657 14.58 -15.23 -11.20
N GLN A 658 13.68 -14.32 -10.91
CA GLN A 658 12.22 -14.48 -10.85
C GLN A 658 11.70 -15.63 -9.96
N HIS A 659 10.44 -15.54 -9.56
CA HIS A 659 9.67 -16.62 -8.91
C HIS A 659 8.46 -17.07 -9.74
N GLY A 660 8.24 -16.45 -10.88
CA GLY A 660 7.19 -16.67 -11.87
C GLY A 660 7.45 -15.77 -13.07
N LEU A 661 6.91 -16.10 -14.23
CA LEU A 661 7.14 -15.34 -15.44
C LEU A 661 6.53 -13.95 -15.37
N SER A 662 7.28 -12.96 -15.83
CA SER A 662 6.89 -11.55 -15.84
C SER A 662 6.12 -11.19 -17.13
N VAL A 663 4.97 -11.83 -17.31
CA VAL A 663 4.09 -11.64 -18.48
C VAL A 663 2.87 -10.76 -18.18
N GLN A 664 2.62 -10.45 -16.91
CA GLN A 664 1.58 -9.51 -16.46
C GLN A 664 2.13 -8.09 -16.42
N ASP A 665 1.24 -7.09 -16.27
CA ASP A 665 1.68 -5.74 -16.00
C ASP A 665 2.23 -5.61 -14.57
N LEU A 666 3.55 -5.50 -14.48
CA LEU A 666 4.32 -5.39 -13.23
C LEU A 666 5.03 -4.04 -13.10
N THR A 667 4.69 -3.03 -13.90
CA THR A 667 5.39 -1.74 -13.97
C THR A 667 5.46 -1.02 -12.62
N VAL A 668 4.46 -1.21 -11.76
CA VAL A 668 4.42 -0.63 -10.40
C VAL A 668 5.49 -1.25 -9.48
N ASP A 669 5.73 -2.56 -9.62
CA ASP A 669 6.54 -3.33 -8.67
C ASP A 669 7.91 -3.75 -9.25
N SER A 670 8.11 -3.66 -10.57
CA SER A 670 9.27 -4.27 -11.24
C SER A 670 9.94 -3.37 -12.30
N ASN A 671 9.73 -2.05 -12.29
CA ASN A 671 10.49 -1.18 -13.18
C ASN A 671 11.98 -1.07 -12.74
N ARG A 672 12.84 -0.56 -13.64
CA ARG A 672 14.30 -0.53 -13.46
C ARG A 672 14.76 0.04 -12.12
N ILE A 673 14.11 1.09 -11.62
CA ILE A 673 14.52 1.79 -10.39
C ILE A 673 14.27 0.97 -9.13
N ILE A 674 13.27 0.09 -9.11
CA ILE A 674 12.85 -0.62 -7.89
C ILE A 674 14.01 -1.42 -7.27
N ASN A 675 14.77 -2.13 -8.09
CA ASN A 675 15.90 -2.94 -7.62
C ASN A 675 17.24 -2.59 -8.30
N ASN A 676 17.23 -1.71 -9.29
CA ASN A 676 18.40 -1.45 -10.11
C ASN A 676 19.05 -2.75 -10.63
N ASN A 677 18.22 -3.64 -11.18
CA ASN A 677 18.68 -4.93 -11.69
C ASN A 677 19.64 -4.73 -12.87
N LYS A 678 20.79 -5.35 -12.79
CA LYS A 678 21.81 -5.36 -13.87
C LYS A 678 21.63 -6.53 -14.83
N ARG A 679 20.91 -7.55 -14.40
CA ARG A 679 20.43 -8.69 -15.21
C ARG A 679 19.04 -9.08 -14.75
N TYR A 680 18.19 -9.40 -15.69
CA TYR A 680 16.84 -9.92 -15.48
C TYR A 680 16.68 -11.16 -16.35
N TYR A 681 16.61 -12.32 -15.74
CA TYR A 681 16.61 -13.60 -16.44
C TYR A 681 15.20 -14.06 -16.76
N CYS A 682 14.93 -14.26 -18.07
CA CYS A 682 13.63 -14.58 -18.65
C CYS A 682 13.63 -15.99 -19.26
N ALA A 683 12.48 -16.64 -19.27
CA ALA A 683 12.28 -17.96 -19.86
C ALA A 683 11.69 -17.89 -21.28
N SER A 684 11.06 -16.77 -21.62
CA SER A 684 10.30 -16.59 -22.85
C SER A 684 10.64 -15.27 -23.56
N PRO A 685 10.64 -15.23 -24.90
CA PRO A 685 10.66 -13.99 -25.66
C PRO A 685 9.50 -13.04 -25.30
N CYS A 686 8.32 -13.57 -24.96
CA CYS A 686 7.15 -12.82 -24.53
C CYS A 686 7.44 -11.96 -23.28
N GLU A 687 8.20 -12.50 -22.31
CA GLU A 687 8.62 -11.73 -21.13
C GLU A 687 9.55 -10.57 -21.49
N ILE A 688 10.50 -10.82 -22.40
CA ILE A 688 11.44 -9.78 -22.88
C ILE A 688 10.67 -8.67 -23.57
N GLU A 689 9.69 -8.99 -24.40
CA GLU A 689 8.85 -8.01 -25.07
C GLU A 689 8.05 -7.18 -24.06
N ASN A 690 7.38 -7.82 -23.11
CA ASN A 690 6.65 -7.15 -22.03
C ASN A 690 7.56 -6.21 -21.22
N LEU A 691 8.69 -6.71 -20.72
CA LEU A 691 9.64 -5.94 -19.90
C LEU A 691 10.41 -4.87 -20.69
N SER A 692 10.44 -4.94 -22.03
CA SER A 692 11.00 -3.90 -22.91
C SER A 692 10.05 -2.71 -23.08
N GLY A 693 8.84 -2.79 -22.54
CA GLY A 693 7.89 -1.69 -22.52
C GLY A 693 8.49 -0.44 -21.86
N PRO A 694 8.21 0.76 -22.42
CA PRO A 694 8.86 2.00 -21.98
C PRO A 694 8.55 2.37 -20.52
N GLU A 695 7.49 1.84 -19.93
CA GLU A 695 7.12 2.06 -18.53
C GLU A 695 8.01 1.27 -17.55
N TYR A 696 8.63 0.18 -18.00
CA TYR A 696 9.62 -0.57 -17.21
C TYR A 696 11.00 0.09 -17.22
N ASP A 697 11.35 0.78 -18.31
CA ASP A 697 12.62 1.52 -18.48
C ASP A 697 13.88 0.62 -18.38
N TYR A 698 13.76 -0.67 -18.74
CA TYR A 698 14.91 -1.56 -18.83
C TYR A 698 15.64 -1.40 -20.17
N ASP A 699 16.97 -1.32 -20.14
CA ASP A 699 17.80 -1.52 -21.32
C ASP A 699 17.70 -3.00 -21.76
N ARG A 700 17.61 -3.23 -23.06
CA ARG A 700 17.45 -4.58 -23.60
C ARG A 700 18.60 -5.52 -23.22
N GLU A 701 19.78 -5.00 -22.98
CA GLU A 701 20.96 -5.79 -22.55
C GLU A 701 20.81 -6.33 -21.11
N VAL A 702 19.94 -5.75 -20.30
CA VAL A 702 19.63 -6.22 -18.97
C VAL A 702 18.76 -7.48 -19.01
N LEU A 703 17.89 -7.59 -20.04
CA LEU A 703 16.94 -8.69 -20.20
C LEU A 703 17.63 -9.86 -20.90
N ARG A 704 17.74 -11.01 -20.21
CA ARG A 704 18.51 -12.17 -20.66
C ARG A 704 17.63 -13.42 -20.79
N LEU A 705 17.63 -14.00 -21.97
CA LEU A 705 16.89 -15.22 -22.24
C LEU A 705 17.74 -16.44 -21.82
N THR A 706 17.42 -17.05 -20.69
CA THR A 706 18.18 -18.15 -20.07
C THR A 706 17.32 -19.32 -19.59
N GLY A 707 16.02 -19.11 -19.45
CA GLY A 707 15.12 -19.97 -18.67
C GLY A 707 15.15 -19.63 -17.18
N LEU A 708 14.28 -20.25 -16.40
CA LEU A 708 14.21 -20.10 -14.94
C LEU A 708 14.97 -21.20 -14.24
N ALA A 709 15.69 -20.87 -13.15
CA ALA A 709 16.53 -21.83 -12.41
C ALA A 709 15.77 -23.07 -11.92
N ARG A 710 14.53 -22.91 -11.41
CA ARG A 710 13.72 -24.03 -10.92
C ARG A 710 13.26 -25.00 -12.01
N TYR A 711 13.29 -24.58 -13.27
CA TYR A 711 12.91 -25.46 -14.38
C TYR A 711 13.86 -26.64 -14.56
N ASP A 712 15.09 -26.56 -14.04
CA ASP A 712 16.03 -27.67 -14.05
C ASP A 712 15.53 -28.87 -13.19
N GLY A 713 14.63 -28.64 -12.23
CA GLY A 713 14.00 -29.68 -11.40
C GLY A 713 12.65 -30.17 -11.91
N LEU A 714 12.04 -29.48 -12.89
CA LEU A 714 10.69 -29.84 -13.38
C LEU A 714 10.75 -31.02 -14.37
N VAL A 715 10.98 -32.20 -13.85
CA VAL A 715 10.96 -33.45 -14.63
C VAL A 715 9.61 -34.13 -14.46
N ASN A 716 8.97 -34.48 -15.60
CA ASN A 716 7.69 -35.17 -15.57
C ASN A 716 7.77 -36.54 -14.85
N ARG A 717 6.98 -36.68 -13.77
CA ARG A 717 6.86 -37.91 -12.94
C ARG A 717 5.38 -38.22 -12.71
N GLU A 718 4.56 -38.01 -13.74
CA GLU A 718 3.11 -38.00 -13.59
C GLU A 718 2.56 -39.27 -12.93
N GLN A 719 1.59 -39.08 -12.12
CA GLN A 719 0.71 -40.04 -11.51
C GLN A 719 -0.72 -39.72 -11.99
N LYS A 720 -1.64 -40.65 -11.82
CA LYS A 720 -3.03 -40.39 -12.15
C LYS A 720 -3.68 -39.37 -11.18
N GLN A 721 -3.33 -38.10 -11.29
CA GLN A 721 -3.95 -37.02 -10.54
C GLN A 721 -4.11 -35.75 -11.38
N ILE A 722 -5.21 -35.03 -11.17
CA ILE A 722 -5.45 -33.71 -11.73
C ILE A 722 -5.31 -32.68 -10.62
N LEU A 723 -4.73 -31.55 -10.95
CA LEU A 723 -4.44 -30.44 -10.02
C LEU A 723 -5.33 -29.24 -10.34
N ILE A 724 -6.23 -28.88 -9.44
CA ILE A 724 -7.04 -27.65 -9.54
C ILE A 724 -6.39 -26.61 -8.64
N THR A 725 -5.84 -25.55 -9.23
CA THR A 725 -5.07 -24.52 -8.48
C THR A 725 -5.43 -23.10 -8.93
N PRO A 726 -6.60 -22.57 -8.51
CA PRO A 726 -7.01 -21.23 -8.87
C PRO A 726 -6.24 -20.16 -8.12
N THR A 727 -6.09 -19.01 -8.77
CA THR A 727 -5.52 -17.82 -8.14
C THR A 727 -6.49 -17.25 -7.09
N TRP A 728 -5.94 -16.83 -5.96
CA TRP A 728 -6.73 -16.09 -4.95
C TRP A 728 -7.25 -14.76 -5.51
N ARG A 729 -8.24 -14.19 -4.86
CA ARG A 729 -8.75 -12.85 -5.21
C ARG A 729 -8.50 -11.89 -4.06
N ALA A 730 -8.00 -10.69 -4.38
CA ALA A 730 -7.67 -9.68 -3.38
C ALA A 730 -8.91 -9.22 -2.59
N TYR A 731 -10.08 -9.20 -3.24
CA TYR A 731 -11.34 -8.76 -2.65
C TYR A 731 -12.01 -9.79 -1.71
N ILE A 732 -11.49 -11.02 -1.63
CA ILE A 732 -11.99 -12.05 -0.68
C ILE A 732 -11.01 -12.36 0.45
N ALA A 733 -9.77 -11.93 0.33
CA ALA A 733 -8.74 -12.17 1.33
C ALA A 733 -8.75 -11.10 2.42
N MET A 734 -8.78 -11.50 3.67
CA MET A 734 -8.63 -10.58 4.80
C MET A 734 -7.26 -9.89 4.80
N PRO A 735 -7.11 -8.72 5.43
CA PRO A 735 -5.82 -8.03 5.57
C PRO A 735 -4.76 -8.92 6.22
N ALA A 736 -3.50 -8.75 5.80
CA ALA A 736 -2.39 -9.47 6.44
C ALA A 736 -2.17 -8.97 7.87
N VAL A 737 -2.11 -9.88 8.81
CA VAL A 737 -1.80 -9.55 10.22
C VAL A 737 -0.29 -9.56 10.42
N MET A 738 0.41 -10.55 9.92
CA MET A 738 1.87 -10.66 9.98
C MET A 738 2.39 -11.62 8.89
N GLY A 739 3.32 -11.14 8.08
CA GLY A 739 3.85 -11.94 6.97
C GLY A 739 2.81 -12.26 5.90
N SER A 740 2.75 -13.51 5.44
CA SER A 740 1.78 -13.98 4.45
C SER A 740 0.48 -14.54 5.04
N SER A 741 0.41 -14.69 6.38
CA SER A 741 -0.80 -15.23 7.01
C SER A 741 -1.95 -14.24 6.96
N ARG A 742 -3.13 -14.75 6.65
CA ARG A 742 -4.38 -14.01 6.63
C ARG A 742 -5.34 -14.61 7.64
N PRO A 743 -6.12 -13.79 8.35
CA PRO A 743 -7.19 -14.29 9.20
C PRO A 743 -8.26 -15.02 8.39
N TYR A 744 -9.04 -15.83 9.08
CA TYR A 744 -10.24 -16.43 8.53
C TYR A 744 -11.24 -15.35 8.12
N ASN A 745 -11.84 -15.48 6.93
CA ASN A 745 -12.91 -14.63 6.44
C ASN A 745 -14.25 -15.31 6.70
N PRO A 746 -15.10 -14.86 7.62
CA PRO A 746 -16.39 -15.47 7.91
C PRO A 746 -17.36 -15.39 6.73
N GLU A 747 -17.21 -14.37 5.85
CA GLU A 747 -18.06 -14.17 4.67
C GLU A 747 -17.61 -15.01 3.46
N PHE A 748 -16.54 -15.79 3.59
CA PHE A 748 -15.97 -16.54 2.46
C PHE A 748 -17.00 -17.47 1.78
N LYS A 749 -17.84 -18.16 2.56
CA LYS A 749 -18.88 -19.07 2.05
C LYS A 749 -19.97 -18.37 1.24
N HIS A 750 -20.14 -17.07 1.40
CA HIS A 750 -21.09 -16.26 0.64
C HIS A 750 -20.48 -15.68 -0.63
N THR A 751 -19.18 -15.92 -0.88
CA THR A 751 -18.52 -15.42 -2.09
C THR A 751 -18.81 -16.29 -3.32
N GLU A 752 -18.85 -15.65 -4.48
CA GLU A 752 -18.96 -16.34 -5.77
C GLU A 752 -17.79 -17.32 -5.99
N TYR A 753 -16.58 -16.97 -5.52
CA TYR A 753 -15.42 -17.84 -5.57
C TYR A 753 -15.67 -19.18 -4.87
N TYR A 754 -16.17 -19.14 -3.63
CA TYR A 754 -16.49 -20.38 -2.91
C TYR A 754 -17.57 -21.17 -3.63
N ARG A 755 -18.67 -20.53 -4.05
CA ARG A 755 -19.82 -21.17 -4.71
C ARG A 755 -19.39 -21.94 -5.95
N VAL A 756 -18.63 -21.31 -6.82
CA VAL A 756 -18.21 -21.89 -8.12
C VAL A 756 -17.25 -23.06 -7.91
N PHE A 757 -16.23 -22.92 -7.05
CA PHE A 757 -15.29 -24.02 -6.81
C PHE A 757 -15.91 -25.14 -5.97
N GLN A 758 -16.80 -24.86 -5.04
CA GLN A 758 -17.54 -25.90 -4.32
C GLN A 758 -18.41 -26.71 -5.28
N GLN A 759 -19.13 -26.05 -6.20
CA GLN A 759 -19.92 -26.71 -7.23
C GLN A 759 -19.07 -27.64 -8.11
N LEU A 760 -17.87 -27.21 -8.51
CA LEU A 760 -16.93 -28.03 -9.28
C LEU A 760 -16.48 -29.27 -8.49
N LEU A 761 -16.09 -29.10 -7.23
CA LEU A 761 -15.57 -30.18 -6.38
C LEU A 761 -16.63 -31.19 -5.96
N GLU A 762 -17.91 -30.81 -5.93
CA GLU A 762 -19.06 -31.68 -5.66
C GLU A 762 -19.66 -32.33 -6.92
N ASN A 763 -19.19 -31.95 -8.12
CA ASN A 763 -19.77 -32.44 -9.39
C ASN A 763 -19.63 -33.95 -9.52
N GLU A 764 -20.78 -34.67 -9.55
CA GLU A 764 -20.80 -36.12 -9.56
C GLU A 764 -20.24 -36.70 -10.87
N LYS A 765 -20.54 -36.08 -12.04
CA LYS A 765 -20.02 -36.54 -13.34
C LYS A 765 -18.47 -36.52 -13.34
N LEU A 766 -17.87 -35.49 -12.82
CA LEU A 766 -16.41 -35.35 -12.71
C LEU A 766 -15.83 -36.41 -11.77
N LYS A 767 -16.42 -36.59 -10.58
CA LYS A 767 -15.96 -37.56 -9.56
C LYS A 767 -16.06 -38.99 -10.07
N GLU A 768 -17.19 -39.35 -10.71
CA GLU A 768 -17.37 -40.69 -11.28
C GLU A 768 -16.41 -40.98 -12.40
N THR A 769 -16.21 -40.01 -13.32
CA THR A 769 -15.24 -40.15 -14.43
C THR A 769 -13.82 -40.29 -13.89
N ALA A 770 -13.42 -39.45 -12.94
CA ALA A 770 -12.09 -39.55 -12.33
C ALA A 770 -11.89 -40.89 -11.59
N LYS A 771 -12.91 -41.37 -10.87
CA LYS A 771 -12.87 -42.67 -10.21
C LYS A 771 -12.74 -43.79 -11.22
N ARG A 772 -13.53 -43.78 -12.30
CA ARG A 772 -13.54 -44.79 -13.37
C ARG A 772 -12.21 -44.86 -14.08
N THR A 773 -11.58 -43.72 -14.35
CA THR A 773 -10.28 -43.63 -15.04
C THR A 773 -9.08 -43.78 -14.09
N GLY A 774 -9.33 -43.80 -12.77
CA GLY A 774 -8.34 -43.98 -11.73
C GLY A 774 -7.58 -42.73 -11.36
N TYR A 775 -8.10 -41.55 -11.66
CA TYR A 775 -7.50 -40.27 -11.29
C TYR A 775 -7.96 -39.76 -9.93
N GLN A 776 -7.05 -39.14 -9.20
CA GLN A 776 -7.32 -38.37 -8.00
C GLN A 776 -7.49 -36.90 -8.36
N ILE A 777 -8.43 -36.22 -7.72
CA ILE A 777 -8.62 -34.78 -7.85
C ILE A 777 -7.98 -34.08 -6.65
N ILE A 778 -7.02 -33.19 -6.92
CA ILE A 778 -6.33 -32.38 -5.90
C ILE A 778 -6.77 -30.92 -6.08
N TYR A 779 -7.42 -30.36 -5.07
CA TYR A 779 -7.67 -28.93 -4.98
C TYR A 779 -6.58 -28.28 -4.12
N LEU A 780 -5.71 -27.49 -4.77
CA LEU A 780 -4.60 -26.81 -4.12
C LEU A 780 -5.01 -25.41 -3.73
N LEU A 781 -5.29 -25.24 -2.45
CA LEU A 781 -5.73 -23.95 -1.93
C LEU A 781 -4.53 -23.00 -1.78
N HIS A 782 -4.65 -21.81 -2.39
CA HIS A 782 -3.60 -20.78 -2.35
C HIS A 782 -3.20 -20.42 -0.91
N PRO A 783 -1.92 -20.16 -0.58
CA PRO A 783 -1.44 -19.87 0.78
C PRO A 783 -2.23 -18.77 1.50
N ILE A 784 -2.67 -17.76 0.77
CA ILE A 784 -3.45 -16.62 1.29
C ILE A 784 -4.84 -17.04 1.77
N LEU A 785 -5.40 -18.12 1.22
CA LEU A 785 -6.71 -18.66 1.57
C LEU A 785 -6.63 -19.92 2.46
N SER A 786 -5.46 -20.27 2.98
CA SER A 786 -5.27 -21.51 3.78
C SER A 786 -6.19 -21.59 5.00
N ALA A 787 -6.56 -20.45 5.60
CA ALA A 787 -7.49 -20.40 6.72
C ALA A 787 -8.92 -20.86 6.37
N GLN A 788 -9.28 -20.91 5.06
CA GLN A 788 -10.61 -21.29 4.57
C GLN A 788 -10.71 -22.78 4.21
N LYS A 789 -9.68 -23.59 4.48
CA LYS A 789 -9.64 -25.01 4.09
C LYS A 789 -10.88 -25.79 4.54
N GLU A 790 -11.29 -25.57 5.78
CA GLU A 790 -12.41 -26.29 6.41
C GLU A 790 -13.81 -25.83 5.91
N ASP A 791 -13.87 -24.78 5.12
CA ASP A 791 -15.12 -24.32 4.51
C ASP A 791 -15.56 -25.22 3.37
N PHE A 792 -14.60 -25.75 2.61
CA PHE A 792 -14.89 -26.63 1.48
C PHE A 792 -15.28 -28.04 1.95
N LYS A 793 -16.36 -28.55 1.36
CA LYS A 793 -16.84 -29.91 1.57
C LYS A 793 -16.43 -30.77 0.39
N VAL A 794 -15.72 -31.84 0.63
CA VAL A 794 -15.29 -32.80 -0.41
C VAL A 794 -15.54 -34.24 0.02
N SER A 795 -15.73 -35.12 -0.96
CA SER A 795 -15.93 -36.53 -0.74
C SER A 795 -15.30 -37.36 -1.86
N GLY A 796 -15.14 -38.65 -1.60
CA GLY A 796 -14.63 -39.58 -2.60
C GLY A 796 -13.14 -39.43 -2.90
N ASN A 797 -12.83 -39.28 -4.20
CA ASN A 797 -11.44 -39.14 -4.69
C ASN A 797 -10.95 -37.68 -4.81
N VAL A 798 -11.60 -36.76 -4.10
CA VAL A 798 -11.19 -35.35 -4.04
C VAL A 798 -10.43 -35.07 -2.75
N LYS A 799 -9.29 -34.39 -2.84
CA LYS A 799 -8.49 -33.94 -1.68
C LYS A 799 -8.24 -32.45 -1.75
N ILE A 800 -8.30 -31.77 -0.62
CA ILE A 800 -7.92 -30.37 -0.46
C ILE A 800 -6.56 -30.31 0.25
N LEU A 801 -5.60 -29.67 -0.40
CA LEU A 801 -4.28 -29.44 0.14
C LEU A 801 -4.02 -27.93 0.26
N PRO A 802 -3.64 -27.41 1.44
CA PRO A 802 -3.15 -26.05 1.53
C PRO A 802 -1.73 -25.97 0.98
N ALA A 803 -1.49 -24.99 0.14
CA ALA A 803 -0.18 -24.83 -0.50
C ALA A 803 0.98 -24.54 0.48
N THR A 804 0.68 -24.24 1.73
CA THR A 804 1.67 -24.09 2.81
C THR A 804 2.26 -25.41 3.29
N GLU A 805 1.57 -26.54 3.06
CA GLU A 805 1.91 -27.88 3.55
C GLU A 805 2.54 -28.79 2.48
N ILE A 806 2.69 -28.32 1.24
CA ILE A 806 3.16 -29.12 0.12
C ILE A 806 4.51 -28.66 -0.43
N ASN A 807 5.19 -29.59 -1.11
CA ASN A 807 6.28 -29.26 -2.02
C ASN A 807 5.70 -28.99 -3.42
N TYR A 808 5.88 -27.76 -3.94
CA TYR A 808 5.35 -27.38 -5.25
C TYR A 808 5.95 -28.20 -6.41
N GLU A 809 7.26 -28.47 -6.40
CA GLU A 809 7.89 -29.31 -7.42
C GLU A 809 7.22 -30.69 -7.47
N GLU A 810 7.02 -31.30 -6.31
CA GLU A 810 6.45 -32.65 -6.22
C GLU A 810 5.02 -32.69 -6.77
N ILE A 811 4.14 -31.78 -6.32
CA ILE A 811 2.75 -31.76 -6.76
C ILE A 811 2.61 -31.46 -8.26
N LEU A 812 3.45 -30.57 -8.80
CA LEU A 812 3.45 -30.22 -10.22
C LEU A 812 3.98 -31.36 -11.09
N THR A 813 5.10 -31.99 -10.68
CA THR A 813 5.71 -33.09 -11.44
C THR A 813 4.84 -34.35 -11.43
N GLN A 814 4.08 -34.59 -10.35
CA GLN A 814 3.20 -35.76 -10.22
C GLN A 814 1.84 -35.60 -10.90
N SER A 815 1.37 -34.38 -11.11
CA SER A 815 0.05 -34.14 -11.72
C SER A 815 0.08 -34.35 -13.24
N SER A 816 -0.97 -34.95 -13.80
CA SER A 816 -1.11 -35.21 -15.24
C SER A 816 -1.83 -34.08 -15.99
N LEU A 817 -2.68 -33.33 -15.31
CA LEU A 817 -3.48 -32.21 -15.84
C LEU A 817 -3.54 -31.11 -14.80
N MET A 818 -3.49 -29.85 -15.24
CA MET A 818 -3.73 -28.70 -14.40
C MET A 818 -4.98 -27.94 -14.82
N VAL A 819 -5.81 -27.63 -13.85
CA VAL A 819 -6.88 -26.62 -13.98
C VAL A 819 -6.45 -25.36 -13.23
N THR A 820 -6.42 -24.25 -13.92
CA THR A 820 -6.09 -22.97 -13.31
C THR A 820 -6.86 -21.84 -13.97
N ASP A 821 -6.66 -20.62 -13.54
CA ASP A 821 -7.28 -19.43 -14.13
C ASP A 821 -6.21 -18.46 -14.68
N TYR A 822 -5.55 -17.73 -13.77
CA TYR A 822 -4.54 -16.73 -14.10
C TYR A 822 -3.21 -16.98 -13.36
N SER A 823 -3.01 -18.15 -12.81
CA SER A 823 -1.87 -18.47 -11.97
C SER A 823 -0.57 -18.64 -12.77
N GLY A 824 0.51 -18.06 -12.27
CA GLY A 824 1.83 -18.20 -12.86
C GLY A 824 2.39 -19.62 -12.88
N VAL A 825 1.82 -20.56 -12.09
CA VAL A 825 2.24 -21.99 -12.09
C VAL A 825 1.86 -22.72 -13.39
N GLN A 826 0.98 -22.16 -14.22
CA GLN A 826 0.68 -22.68 -15.55
C GLN A 826 1.94 -22.85 -16.42
N PHE A 827 2.86 -21.88 -16.31
CA PHE A 827 4.11 -21.91 -17.08
C PHE A 827 5.04 -23.03 -16.64
N ASP A 828 5.07 -23.35 -15.35
CA ASP A 828 5.82 -24.49 -14.84
C ASP A 828 5.26 -25.81 -15.38
N PHE A 829 3.94 -25.89 -15.49
CA PHE A 829 3.23 -27.08 -15.96
C PHE A 829 3.40 -27.27 -17.48
N ALA A 830 3.22 -26.19 -18.25
CA ALA A 830 3.44 -26.18 -19.70
C ALA A 830 4.90 -26.43 -20.08
N TYR A 831 5.87 -25.99 -19.25
CA TYR A 831 7.28 -26.33 -19.46
C TYR A 831 7.54 -27.87 -19.48
N MET A 832 6.79 -28.61 -18.68
CA MET A 832 6.84 -30.08 -18.64
C MET A 832 6.07 -30.77 -19.78
N ARG A 833 5.49 -30.01 -20.72
CA ARG A 833 4.64 -30.53 -21.81
C ARG A 833 3.41 -31.30 -21.30
N LYS A 834 2.71 -30.69 -20.34
CA LYS A 834 1.51 -31.24 -19.73
C LYS A 834 0.30 -30.37 -20.01
N PRO A 835 -0.91 -30.94 -20.20
CA PRO A 835 -2.10 -30.19 -20.54
C PRO A 835 -2.54 -29.26 -19.39
N VAL A 836 -2.93 -28.04 -19.76
CA VAL A 836 -3.54 -27.05 -18.90
C VAL A 836 -4.96 -26.78 -19.37
N VAL A 837 -5.90 -26.56 -18.48
CA VAL A 837 -7.24 -26.06 -18.79
C VAL A 837 -7.50 -24.81 -17.95
N TYR A 838 -7.92 -23.74 -18.61
CA TYR A 838 -8.23 -22.46 -17.95
C TYR A 838 -9.69 -22.40 -17.54
N PHE A 839 -9.94 -22.02 -16.29
CA PHE A 839 -11.25 -21.77 -15.78
C PHE A 839 -11.40 -20.28 -15.45
N GLN A 840 -12.00 -19.52 -16.36
CA GLN A 840 -12.09 -18.06 -16.31
C GLN A 840 -13.54 -17.56 -16.38
N PRO A 841 -14.41 -17.91 -15.39
CA PRO A 841 -15.78 -17.43 -15.40
C PRO A 841 -15.82 -15.89 -15.30
N PRO A 842 -16.71 -15.22 -16.08
CA PRO A 842 -16.83 -13.76 -16.07
C PRO A 842 -17.18 -13.18 -14.69
N THR A 843 -17.78 -13.98 -13.82
CA THR A 843 -18.11 -13.60 -12.43
C THR A 843 -16.91 -13.57 -11.49
N LEU A 844 -15.76 -14.10 -11.90
CA LEU A 844 -14.52 -14.17 -11.11
C LEU A 844 -13.35 -13.47 -11.83
N PRO A 845 -13.41 -12.16 -12.06
CA PRO A 845 -12.35 -11.46 -12.77
C PRO A 845 -11.01 -11.52 -12.02
N PRO A 846 -9.86 -11.41 -12.75
CA PRO A 846 -8.56 -11.31 -12.13
C PRO A 846 -8.43 -10.02 -11.31
N HIS A 847 -7.48 -9.99 -10.36
CA HIS A 847 -7.17 -8.79 -9.58
C HIS A 847 -5.90 -8.08 -10.06
N PHE A 848 -5.43 -8.38 -11.24
CA PHE A 848 -4.28 -7.73 -11.90
C PHE A 848 -4.64 -7.41 -13.35
N SER A 849 -3.88 -6.50 -13.94
CA SER A 849 -4.05 -6.09 -15.33
C SER A 849 -3.32 -7.03 -16.27
N ASP A 850 -3.84 -7.21 -17.46
CA ASP A 850 -3.19 -7.96 -18.52
C ASP A 850 -1.85 -7.31 -18.89
N GLY A 851 -0.89 -8.16 -19.24
CA GLY A 851 0.43 -7.79 -19.72
C GLY A 851 0.62 -8.23 -21.17
N GLY A 852 1.80 -8.78 -21.46
CA GLY A 852 2.16 -9.25 -22.78
C GLY A 852 1.69 -10.66 -23.15
N PHE A 853 0.87 -11.35 -22.35
CA PHE A 853 0.41 -12.71 -22.58
C PHE A 853 -1.10 -12.78 -22.89
N SER A 854 -1.43 -13.31 -24.07
CA SER A 854 -2.80 -13.56 -24.50
C SER A 854 -3.18 -15.02 -24.25
N TYR A 855 -4.20 -15.26 -23.43
CA TYR A 855 -4.71 -16.61 -23.16
C TYR A 855 -5.32 -17.25 -24.40
N GLU A 856 -5.97 -16.48 -25.28
CA GLU A 856 -6.59 -16.94 -26.50
C GLU A 856 -5.54 -17.36 -27.55
N GLU A 857 -4.50 -16.56 -27.73
CA GLU A 857 -3.51 -16.77 -28.77
C GLU A 857 -2.33 -17.64 -28.31
N GLN A 858 -1.86 -17.43 -27.07
CA GLN A 858 -0.65 -18.03 -26.52
C GLN A 858 -0.95 -19.06 -25.42
N GLY A 859 -2.18 -19.13 -24.94
CA GLY A 859 -2.59 -20.05 -23.86
C GLY A 859 -2.36 -21.51 -24.21
N PHE A 860 -2.08 -22.31 -23.21
CA PHE A 860 -1.64 -23.73 -23.31
C PHE A 860 -2.81 -24.72 -23.19
N GLY A 861 -4.05 -24.25 -23.28
CA GLY A 861 -5.23 -25.06 -23.16
C GLY A 861 -6.54 -24.33 -23.41
N GLU A 862 -7.64 -25.02 -23.23
CA GLU A 862 -8.99 -24.51 -23.41
C GLU A 862 -9.35 -23.50 -22.32
N ILE A 863 -10.16 -22.49 -22.69
CA ILE A 863 -10.73 -21.50 -21.77
C ILE A 863 -12.20 -21.85 -21.55
N CYS A 864 -12.53 -22.33 -20.33
CA CYS A 864 -13.89 -22.63 -19.91
C CYS A 864 -14.45 -21.49 -19.06
N GLN A 865 -15.65 -21.03 -19.35
CA GLN A 865 -16.33 -19.91 -18.68
C GLN A 865 -17.41 -20.36 -17.70
N SER A 866 -17.82 -21.61 -17.74
CA SER A 866 -18.80 -22.21 -16.82
C SER A 866 -18.27 -23.52 -16.21
N VAL A 867 -18.87 -23.92 -15.07
CA VAL A 867 -18.53 -25.20 -14.42
C VAL A 867 -18.88 -26.38 -15.33
N ASP A 868 -19.98 -26.29 -16.08
CA ASP A 868 -20.42 -27.38 -16.96
C ASP A 868 -19.46 -27.58 -18.14
N GLU A 869 -19.01 -26.49 -18.79
CA GLU A 869 -17.96 -26.55 -19.83
C GLU A 869 -16.69 -27.18 -19.28
N LEU A 870 -16.24 -26.72 -18.11
CA LEU A 870 -15.02 -27.23 -17.47
C LEU A 870 -15.14 -28.72 -17.15
N VAL A 871 -16.26 -29.15 -16.58
CA VAL A 871 -16.50 -30.57 -16.26
C VAL A 871 -16.49 -31.44 -17.52
N GLU A 872 -17.08 -30.97 -18.62
CA GLU A 872 -17.07 -31.70 -19.88
C GLU A 872 -15.66 -31.86 -20.43
N GLU A 873 -14.89 -30.78 -20.46
CA GLU A 873 -13.50 -30.81 -20.94
C GLU A 873 -12.61 -31.68 -20.05
N LEU A 874 -12.77 -31.60 -18.72
CA LEU A 874 -12.03 -32.47 -17.79
C LEU A 874 -12.37 -33.96 -17.98
N CYS A 875 -13.64 -34.31 -18.21
CA CYS A 875 -14.02 -35.69 -18.51
C CYS A 875 -13.35 -36.20 -19.80
N ASN A 876 -13.30 -35.36 -20.85
CA ASN A 876 -12.64 -35.68 -22.10
C ASN A 876 -11.13 -35.96 -21.89
N TYR A 877 -10.43 -35.10 -21.13
CA TYR A 877 -9.03 -35.31 -20.78
C TYR A 877 -8.81 -36.57 -19.94
N LEU A 878 -9.63 -36.82 -18.94
CA LEU A 878 -9.54 -38.01 -18.11
C LEU A 878 -9.72 -39.31 -18.92
N GLU A 879 -10.63 -39.31 -19.89
CA GLU A 879 -10.91 -40.46 -20.78
C GLU A 879 -9.79 -40.70 -21.80
N SER A 880 -9.15 -39.61 -22.27
CA SER A 880 -8.01 -39.69 -23.18
C SER A 880 -6.66 -39.91 -22.49
N GLY A 881 -6.63 -40.09 -21.16
CA GLY A 881 -5.41 -40.25 -20.38
C GLY A 881 -4.60 -38.96 -20.19
N CYS A 882 -5.26 -37.81 -20.19
CA CYS A 882 -4.65 -36.47 -20.06
C CYS A 882 -3.59 -36.17 -21.13
N ALA A 883 -3.78 -36.63 -22.36
CA ALA A 883 -2.85 -36.39 -23.44
C ALA A 883 -2.85 -34.91 -23.86
N LEU A 884 -1.65 -34.30 -23.97
CA LEU A 884 -1.49 -32.92 -24.48
C LEU A 884 -1.92 -32.85 -25.96
N LYS A 885 -2.86 -31.94 -26.28
CA LYS A 885 -3.32 -31.73 -27.66
C LYS A 885 -2.22 -31.03 -28.48
N GLU A 886 -2.10 -31.44 -29.75
CA GLU A 886 -1.05 -30.98 -30.66
C GLU A 886 -1.02 -29.42 -30.79
N ALA A 887 -2.19 -28.81 -30.84
CA ALA A 887 -2.29 -27.36 -30.97
C ALA A 887 -1.60 -26.62 -29.78
N TYR A 888 -1.73 -27.15 -28.56
CA TYR A 888 -1.11 -26.58 -27.38
C TYR A 888 0.37 -26.96 -27.25
N ARG A 889 0.75 -28.13 -27.68
CA ARG A 889 2.16 -28.54 -27.79
C ARG A 889 2.97 -27.55 -28.65
N VAL A 890 2.41 -27.17 -29.81
CA VAL A 890 3.04 -26.18 -30.72
C VAL A 890 3.18 -24.83 -30.04
N ARG A 891 2.17 -24.39 -29.24
CA ARG A 891 2.23 -23.13 -28.50
C ARG A 891 3.29 -23.18 -27.37
N GLU A 892 3.37 -24.28 -26.64
CA GLU A 892 4.39 -24.49 -25.59
C GLU A 892 5.80 -24.50 -26.17
N ASP A 893 6.02 -25.16 -27.30
CA ASP A 893 7.30 -25.20 -27.99
C ASP A 893 7.73 -23.82 -28.50
N ALA A 894 6.79 -22.99 -28.93
CA ALA A 894 7.06 -21.61 -29.35
C ALA A 894 7.30 -20.64 -28.20
N PHE A 895 6.69 -20.91 -27.04
CA PHE A 895 6.72 -20.00 -25.90
C PHE A 895 8.04 -20.07 -25.10
N PHE A 896 8.55 -21.28 -24.85
CA PHE A 896 9.77 -21.49 -24.07
C PHE A 896 11.01 -21.51 -24.96
N ALA A 897 12.01 -20.70 -24.63
CA ALA A 897 13.25 -20.64 -25.40
C ALA A 897 14.11 -21.90 -25.24
N PHE A 898 14.02 -22.61 -24.12
CA PHE A 898 14.83 -23.78 -23.75
C PHE A 898 13.97 -24.82 -23.04
N GLY A 899 14.26 -26.10 -23.32
CA GLY A 899 13.62 -27.26 -22.67
C GLY A 899 14.62 -28.31 -22.24
N ASP A 900 15.88 -27.96 -22.08
CA ASP A 900 17.02 -28.86 -21.86
C ASP A 900 17.46 -29.02 -20.40
N HIS A 901 16.76 -28.35 -19.45
CA HIS A 901 17.08 -28.34 -18.01
C HIS A 901 18.49 -27.82 -17.66
N GLU A 902 19.06 -26.94 -18.50
CA GLU A 902 20.38 -26.33 -18.31
C GLU A 902 20.28 -24.82 -17.95
N ASN A 903 19.16 -24.44 -17.33
CA ASN A 903 18.86 -23.02 -17.08
C ASN A 903 19.78 -22.41 -16.03
N CYS A 904 20.07 -23.13 -14.94
CA CYS A 904 21.04 -22.70 -13.92
C CYS A 904 22.42 -22.46 -14.51
N ARG A 905 22.85 -23.31 -15.47
CA ARG A 905 24.14 -23.16 -16.15
C ARG A 905 24.18 -21.83 -16.94
N ARG A 906 23.16 -21.57 -17.77
CA ARG A 906 23.08 -20.33 -18.58
C ARG A 906 23.07 -19.08 -17.70
N ILE A 907 22.26 -19.07 -16.62
CA ILE A 907 22.23 -17.99 -15.64
C ILE A 907 23.61 -17.76 -15.04
N PHE A 908 24.29 -18.83 -14.61
CA PHE A 908 25.61 -18.74 -14.00
C PHE A 908 26.67 -18.19 -14.93
N GLU A 909 26.73 -18.69 -16.18
CA GLU A 909 27.69 -18.28 -17.19
C GLU A 909 27.51 -16.81 -17.58
N ASP A 910 26.26 -16.36 -17.82
CA ASP A 910 25.96 -14.95 -18.11
C ASP A 910 26.31 -14.02 -16.95
N ALA A 911 25.95 -14.41 -15.71
CA ALA A 911 26.27 -13.63 -14.51
C ALA A 911 27.78 -13.52 -14.26
N LEU A 912 28.52 -14.59 -14.53
CA LEU A 912 29.98 -14.60 -14.38
C LEU A 912 30.66 -13.73 -15.45
N GLU A 913 30.19 -13.79 -16.68
CA GLU A 913 30.64 -12.93 -17.78
C GLU A 913 30.36 -11.46 -17.48
N TYR A 914 29.12 -11.14 -17.06
CA TYR A 914 28.78 -9.79 -16.63
C TYR A 914 29.71 -9.28 -15.55
N GLN A 915 29.95 -10.09 -14.52
CA GLN A 915 30.83 -9.70 -13.43
C GLN A 915 32.27 -9.46 -13.88
N ARG A 916 32.77 -10.22 -14.87
CA ARG A 916 34.13 -10.04 -15.42
C ARG A 916 34.27 -8.77 -16.24
N THR A 917 33.22 -8.38 -16.96
CA THR A 917 33.24 -7.20 -17.85
C THR A 917 32.96 -5.89 -17.13
N HIS A 918 32.31 -5.94 -15.93
CA HIS A 918 31.91 -4.77 -15.15
C HIS A 918 32.58 -4.70 -13.75
N ARG A 919 33.74 -5.34 -13.60
CA ARG A 919 34.57 -5.25 -12.38
C ARG A 919 35.46 -4.04 -12.36
#